data_13585e52efde5f32e222acd9bbb02e11
#
_entry.id   13585e52efde5f32e222acd9bbb02e11
#
_cell.length_a   1.000
_cell.length_b   1.000
_cell.length_c   1.000
_cell.angle_alpha   90.00
_cell.angle_beta   90.00
_cell.angle_gamma   90.00
#
_symmetry.space_group_name_H-M   'P 1'
#
loop_
_entity.id
_entity.type
_entity.pdbx_description
1 polymer ?
#
loop_
_entity_poly.entity_id
_entity_poly.type
_entity_poly.pdbx_seq_one_letter_code
_entity_poly.pdbx_strand_id
1 'polypeptide(L)'
;MSRPRSAPARLRLALLLILPLLCAPLAARAEDPAALKDALRAAWSKDWSGAEAQARRSGPLAQSLVEWHRLRAGEGNLGDYEAFLAQHPDWPGLKLLRDKGEEAVARSATPERVIAWFGSRPPATATGAIALARAYAAAGQQPEAETVIRRAWTTLAFTAEEESAAIGAFPEVLARAHEARLDMLLWENRPEQARRMLPRVSDGWKRLAAARMALRADADGVDGLIAAVPAALAADPGLAYERFLWRARKGRDADAAQLLLERSASVAGLGSPSAWAGRRAVLARALNEEGDPKTAYRIAASHHLEGGGDFAELEFFAGFIALRKLGDPAAALQHFQRLQAAVRTPISLSRAHYWQGRALEQLGRYDEAGAAFAAGARYQTAYYGLLSAERAGIPLDPALVSAPRAGDWRQAGFASSSVLAAGRLLLAAGERDLGKRFLLHLAESLKAPDLERLSEMALEMGEPHVAVLIAKQAAEEGTILPRAYFPVPDLVPGDGLPVSRALALSIARRESEFNPVVVSPAGARGLMQVMPGTAKLMAPKVGLGYEASKLTQDPAYNVRLGTAYLAQLVEEFGPSLALVASGYNAGPGRPRRWVTEFGDPRAEDVDAVDWVEQIPFSETRTYVMRVTESVVIYRAKLRGSGGPVRITPELKG
;
A
#
# COMPACT_ATOMS: atom_id res chain seq x y z
N MET A 1 -20.27 73.14 -79.56
CA MET A 1 -20.92 72.26 -80.54
C MET A 1 -20.06 71.03 -80.75
N SER A 2 -20.65 69.88 -80.85
CA SER A 2 -20.11 68.61 -81.37
C SER A 2 -19.14 67.80 -80.50
N ARG A 3 -19.60 66.78 -79.90
CA ARG A 3 -18.86 65.60 -79.39
C ARG A 3 -18.31 64.74 -80.49
N PRO A 4 -17.24 64.01 -80.28
CA PRO A 4 -17.24 62.65 -80.77
C PRO A 4 -17.02 61.58 -79.70
N ARG A 5 -17.52 60.41 -80.00
CA ARG A 5 -17.65 59.18 -79.30
C ARG A 5 -16.30 58.51 -79.10
N SER A 6 -16.10 58.01 -77.86
CA SER A 6 -14.97 57.06 -77.54
C SER A 6 -15.54 55.62 -77.54
N ALA A 7 -14.75 54.70 -78.15
CA ALA A 7 -14.99 53.25 -78.18
C ALA A 7 -14.52 52.53 -76.91
N PRO A 8 -15.14 51.38 -76.55
CA PRO A 8 -14.83 50.69 -75.27
C PRO A 8 -13.60 49.79 -75.36
N ALA A 9 -12.74 49.92 -74.34
CA ALA A 9 -11.62 49.02 -74.12
C ALA A 9 -12.09 47.64 -73.53
N ARG A 10 -11.68 46.56 -74.20
CA ARG A 10 -11.98 45.20 -73.76
C ARG A 10 -11.00 44.82 -72.62
N LEU A 11 -11.54 44.69 -71.39
CA LEU A 11 -10.83 44.17 -70.21
C LEU A 11 -10.80 42.64 -70.31
N ARG A 12 -9.60 42.06 -70.46
CA ARG A 12 -9.40 40.59 -70.35
C ARG A 12 -9.36 40.21 -68.86
N LEU A 13 -10.39 39.53 -68.37
CA LEU A 13 -10.44 38.95 -67.04
C LEU A 13 -9.62 37.65 -67.02
N ALA A 14 -8.48 37.66 -66.34
CA ALA A 14 -7.72 36.45 -66.06
C ALA A 14 -8.37 35.74 -64.86
N LEU A 15 -8.97 34.58 -65.11
CA LEU A 15 -9.54 33.71 -64.08
C LEU A 15 -8.38 32.98 -63.37
N LEU A 16 -8.02 33.44 -62.17
CA LEU A 16 -7.12 32.67 -61.27
C LEU A 16 -7.98 31.57 -60.60
N LEU A 17 -7.79 30.32 -61.04
CA LEU A 17 -8.28 29.14 -60.38
C LEU A 17 -7.50 28.96 -59.05
N ILE A 18 -8.08 29.39 -57.94
CA ILE A 18 -7.65 29.04 -56.60
C ILE A 18 -8.12 27.61 -56.34
N LEU A 19 -7.19 26.64 -56.42
CA LEU A 19 -7.41 25.27 -55.91
C LEU A 19 -7.50 25.35 -54.37
N PRO A 20 -8.62 24.94 -53.74
CA PRO A 20 -8.59 24.76 -52.30
C PRO A 20 -7.68 23.57 -51.98
N LEU A 21 -6.53 23.83 -51.34
CA LEU A 21 -5.80 22.79 -50.63
C LEU A 21 -6.75 22.20 -49.56
N LEU A 22 -7.35 21.07 -49.84
CA LEU A 22 -7.99 20.23 -48.88
C LEU A 22 -6.89 19.77 -47.90
N CYS A 23 -6.67 20.52 -46.82
CA CYS A 23 -6.12 19.98 -45.61
C CYS A 23 -7.14 18.96 -45.04
N ALA A 24 -7.12 17.74 -45.58
CA ALA A 24 -7.72 16.62 -44.86
C ALA A 24 -7.01 16.56 -43.50
N PRO A 25 -7.75 16.57 -42.37
CA PRO A 25 -7.14 16.30 -41.11
C PRO A 25 -6.47 14.92 -41.26
N LEU A 26 -5.14 14.83 -41.06
CA LEU A 26 -4.50 13.55 -40.86
C LEU A 26 -5.26 12.87 -39.73
N ALA A 27 -6.09 11.88 -40.07
CA ALA A 27 -6.70 11.02 -39.08
C ALA A 27 -5.57 10.49 -38.21
N ALA A 28 -5.54 10.88 -36.95
CA ALA A 28 -4.54 10.40 -36.00
C ALA A 28 -4.58 8.88 -36.09
N ARG A 29 -3.48 8.32 -36.59
CA ARG A 29 -3.37 6.85 -36.73
C ARG A 29 -3.58 6.25 -35.35
N ALA A 30 -4.51 5.30 -35.24
CA ALA A 30 -4.74 4.61 -33.98
C ALA A 30 -3.43 3.95 -33.53
N GLU A 31 -3.10 4.10 -32.24
CA GLU A 31 -1.91 3.46 -31.65
C GLU A 31 -1.98 1.94 -31.83
N ASP A 32 -0.85 1.33 -32.15
CA ASP A 32 -0.72 -0.13 -32.33
C ASP A 32 -0.25 -0.80 -31.03
N PRO A 33 -1.12 -1.51 -30.29
CA PRO A 33 -0.73 -2.19 -29.05
C PRO A 33 0.34 -3.25 -29.24
N ALA A 34 0.39 -3.95 -30.39
CA ALA A 34 1.38 -4.98 -30.63
C ALA A 34 2.78 -4.37 -30.81
N ALA A 35 2.89 -3.29 -31.56
CA ALA A 35 4.13 -2.55 -31.69
C ALA A 35 4.59 -1.94 -30.37
N LEU A 36 3.67 -1.45 -29.52
CA LEU A 36 4.01 -1.00 -28.15
C LEU A 36 4.57 -2.15 -27.31
N LYS A 37 3.97 -3.33 -27.35
CA LYS A 37 4.47 -4.50 -26.63
C LYS A 37 5.90 -4.85 -27.01
N ASP A 38 6.23 -4.82 -28.29
CA ASP A 38 7.59 -5.05 -28.79
C ASP A 38 8.54 -3.93 -28.37
N ALA A 39 8.08 -2.67 -28.38
CA ALA A 39 8.85 -1.53 -27.90
C ALA A 39 9.22 -1.66 -26.41
N LEU A 40 8.25 -2.03 -25.56
CA LEU A 40 8.49 -2.22 -24.14
C LEU A 40 9.41 -3.41 -23.84
N ARG A 41 9.31 -4.49 -24.63
CA ARG A 41 10.24 -5.61 -24.51
C ARG A 41 11.69 -5.19 -24.80
N ALA A 42 11.91 -4.40 -25.85
CA ALA A 42 13.21 -3.83 -26.17
C ALA A 42 13.70 -2.88 -25.05
N ALA A 43 12.80 -2.02 -24.52
CA ALA A 43 13.12 -1.12 -23.41
C ALA A 43 13.56 -1.87 -22.14
N TRP A 44 12.94 -2.99 -21.81
CA TRP A 44 13.32 -3.81 -20.64
C TRP A 44 14.70 -4.45 -20.79
N SER A 45 15.13 -4.76 -22.01
CA SER A 45 16.48 -5.22 -22.30
C SER A 45 17.48 -4.04 -22.50
N LYS A 46 17.04 -2.80 -22.27
CA LYS A 46 17.80 -1.56 -22.47
C LYS A 46 18.23 -1.32 -23.95
N ASP A 47 17.60 -1.97 -24.90
CA ASP A 47 17.74 -1.64 -26.33
C ASP A 47 16.85 -0.42 -26.64
N TRP A 48 17.34 0.77 -26.29
CA TRP A 48 16.59 2.01 -26.46
C TRP A 48 16.35 2.36 -27.92
N SER A 49 17.30 2.05 -28.81
CA SER A 49 17.15 2.29 -30.25
C SER A 49 16.08 1.42 -30.89
N GLY A 50 16.06 0.13 -30.53
CA GLY A 50 15.02 -0.80 -30.93
C GLY A 50 13.65 -0.41 -30.35
N ALA A 51 13.62 -0.01 -29.09
CA ALA A 51 12.39 0.45 -28.41
C ALA A 51 11.78 1.67 -29.11
N GLU A 52 12.59 2.69 -29.43
CA GLU A 52 12.14 3.89 -30.16
C GLU A 52 11.65 3.55 -31.58
N ALA A 53 12.33 2.65 -32.29
CA ALA A 53 11.93 2.26 -33.63
C ALA A 53 10.54 1.58 -33.63
N GLN A 54 10.28 0.70 -32.66
CA GLN A 54 8.98 0.05 -32.51
C GLN A 54 7.91 1.06 -32.01
N ALA A 55 8.26 1.95 -31.07
CA ALA A 55 7.35 2.97 -30.58
C ALA A 55 6.86 3.91 -31.69
N ARG A 56 7.75 4.31 -32.62
CA ARG A 56 7.37 5.10 -33.81
C ARG A 56 6.36 4.38 -34.71
N ARG A 57 6.38 3.05 -34.76
CA ARG A 57 5.40 2.26 -35.51
C ARG A 57 4.04 2.23 -34.81
N SER A 58 4.03 2.21 -33.47
CA SER A 58 2.81 2.28 -32.69
C SER A 58 2.17 3.68 -32.79
N GLY A 59 2.89 4.73 -32.40
CA GLY A 59 2.39 6.11 -32.46
C GLY A 59 3.05 7.03 -31.41
N PRO A 60 2.62 8.30 -31.33
CA PRO A 60 3.22 9.30 -30.44
C PRO A 60 3.12 8.95 -28.94
N LEU A 61 2.00 8.35 -28.53
CA LEU A 61 1.80 7.96 -27.14
C LEU A 61 2.74 6.84 -26.73
N ALA A 62 2.97 5.86 -27.62
CA ALA A 62 3.95 4.81 -27.41
C ALA A 62 5.38 5.36 -27.30
N GLN A 63 5.72 6.39 -28.08
CA GLN A 63 7.02 7.08 -27.97
C GLN A 63 7.17 7.72 -26.58
N SER A 64 6.14 8.41 -26.10
CA SER A 64 6.14 8.98 -24.74
C SER A 64 6.27 7.90 -23.65
N LEU A 65 5.65 6.73 -23.84
CA LEU A 65 5.77 5.61 -22.89
C LEU A 65 7.20 5.01 -22.87
N VAL A 66 7.84 4.87 -24.01
CA VAL A 66 9.24 4.43 -24.09
C VAL A 66 10.17 5.45 -23.45
N GLU A 67 9.98 6.73 -23.73
CA GLU A 67 10.76 7.82 -23.11
C GLU A 67 10.58 7.83 -21.59
N TRP A 68 9.34 7.69 -21.09
CA TRP A 68 9.06 7.55 -19.67
C TRP A 68 9.82 6.37 -19.02
N HIS A 69 9.92 5.23 -19.73
CA HIS A 69 10.73 4.09 -19.28
C HIS A 69 12.23 4.40 -19.27
N ARG A 70 12.74 5.04 -20.32
CA ARG A 70 14.15 5.40 -20.44
C ARG A 70 14.59 6.33 -19.31
N LEU A 71 13.79 7.36 -19.05
CA LEU A 71 14.06 8.31 -17.96
C LEU A 71 13.96 7.66 -16.57
N ARG A 72 13.02 6.76 -16.37
CA ARG A 72 12.92 5.97 -15.12
C ARG A 72 14.12 5.04 -14.91
N ALA A 73 14.75 4.59 -15.96
CA ALA A 73 15.98 3.79 -15.90
C ALA A 73 17.23 4.65 -15.60
N GLY A 74 17.13 5.97 -15.61
CA GLY A 74 18.27 6.87 -15.40
C GLY A 74 19.04 7.22 -16.70
N GLU A 75 18.52 6.86 -17.86
CA GLU A 75 19.22 6.93 -19.16
C GLU A 75 18.90 8.23 -19.94
N GLY A 76 18.67 9.34 -19.21
CA GLY A 76 18.40 10.65 -19.81
C GLY A 76 19.50 11.68 -19.54
N ASN A 77 19.63 12.69 -20.42
CA ASN A 77 20.32 13.94 -20.11
C ASN A 77 19.33 14.93 -19.43
N LEU A 78 19.84 16.03 -18.87
CA LEU A 78 19.01 16.99 -18.15
C LEU A 78 17.88 17.56 -19.02
N GLY A 79 18.15 17.87 -20.31
CA GLY A 79 17.13 18.38 -21.22
C GLY A 79 16.00 17.39 -21.49
N ASP A 80 16.29 16.09 -21.53
CA ASP A 80 15.27 15.04 -21.71
C ASP A 80 14.31 15.03 -20.52
N TYR A 81 14.83 15.09 -19.28
CA TYR A 81 14.01 15.16 -18.08
C TYR A 81 13.16 16.44 -18.03
N GLU A 82 13.75 17.60 -18.32
CA GLU A 82 13.04 18.87 -18.32
C GLU A 82 11.91 18.87 -19.38
N ALA A 83 12.20 18.42 -20.60
CA ALA A 83 11.22 18.34 -21.68
C ALA A 83 10.07 17.39 -21.33
N PHE A 84 10.37 16.19 -20.81
CA PHE A 84 9.35 15.22 -20.43
C PHE A 84 8.46 15.72 -19.31
N LEU A 85 9.05 16.30 -18.25
CA LEU A 85 8.30 16.83 -17.10
C LEU A 85 7.40 18.02 -17.49
N ALA A 86 7.81 18.82 -18.48
CA ALA A 86 6.99 19.90 -19.03
C ALA A 86 5.84 19.39 -19.91
N GLN A 87 6.09 18.35 -20.71
CA GLN A 87 5.11 17.78 -21.64
C GLN A 87 4.06 16.90 -20.94
N HIS A 88 4.46 16.20 -19.88
CA HIS A 88 3.64 15.22 -19.17
C HIS A 88 3.58 15.51 -17.66
N PRO A 89 3.04 16.69 -17.24
CA PRO A 89 3.05 17.10 -15.82
C PRO A 89 2.14 16.26 -14.93
N ASP A 90 1.25 15.46 -15.52
CA ASP A 90 0.22 14.64 -14.87
C ASP A 90 0.48 13.12 -14.97
N TRP A 91 1.63 12.69 -15.48
CA TRP A 91 1.93 11.27 -15.63
C TRP A 91 2.38 10.62 -14.31
N PRO A 92 2.19 9.28 -14.14
CA PRO A 92 2.60 8.58 -12.91
C PRO A 92 4.11 8.56 -12.73
N GLY A 93 4.54 8.63 -11.46
CA GLY A 93 5.94 8.43 -11.09
C GLY A 93 6.88 9.59 -11.43
N LEU A 94 6.38 10.81 -11.62
CA LEU A 94 7.21 11.99 -11.90
C LEU A 94 8.20 12.28 -10.76
N LYS A 95 7.86 11.92 -9.50
CA LYS A 95 8.82 12.00 -8.40
C LYS A 95 10.06 11.17 -8.69
N LEU A 96 9.88 9.90 -9.11
CA LEU A 96 11.01 9.04 -9.47
C LEU A 96 11.82 9.59 -10.63
N LEU A 97 11.19 10.20 -11.65
CA LEU A 97 11.89 10.84 -12.75
C LEU A 97 12.77 11.99 -12.25
N ARG A 98 12.25 12.82 -11.34
CA ARG A 98 13.03 13.90 -10.73
C ARG A 98 14.20 13.36 -9.92
N ASP A 99 13.97 12.33 -9.11
CA ASP A 99 15.03 11.69 -8.32
C ASP A 99 16.12 11.09 -9.23
N LYS A 100 15.73 10.42 -10.33
CA LYS A 100 16.68 9.89 -11.33
C LYS A 100 17.40 10.99 -12.12
N GLY A 101 16.73 12.11 -12.37
CA GLY A 101 17.31 13.27 -13.03
C GLY A 101 18.38 13.98 -12.20
N GLU A 102 18.49 13.75 -10.89
CA GLU A 102 19.50 14.38 -10.03
C GLU A 102 20.94 14.07 -10.47
N GLU A 103 21.20 12.87 -11.00
CA GLU A 103 22.50 12.55 -11.58
C GLU A 103 22.80 13.36 -12.86
N ALA A 104 21.78 13.59 -13.68
CA ALA A 104 21.92 14.41 -14.89
C ALA A 104 22.14 15.89 -14.53
N VAL A 105 21.42 16.38 -13.52
CA VAL A 105 21.59 17.74 -12.96
C VAL A 105 22.99 17.93 -12.39
N ALA A 106 23.53 16.96 -11.68
CA ALA A 106 24.87 17.04 -11.09
C ALA A 106 26.00 17.21 -12.12
N ARG A 107 25.74 16.85 -13.37
CA ARG A 107 26.68 17.08 -14.50
C ARG A 107 26.52 18.47 -15.14
N SER A 108 25.57 19.28 -14.70
CA SER A 108 25.40 20.66 -15.21
C SER A 108 26.48 21.57 -14.66
N ALA A 109 27.07 22.38 -15.56
CA ALA A 109 28.05 23.42 -15.19
C ALA A 109 27.39 24.75 -14.76
N THR A 110 26.07 24.86 -14.86
CA THR A 110 25.32 26.10 -14.63
C THR A 110 24.64 26.06 -13.27
N PRO A 111 25.14 26.76 -12.23
CA PRO A 111 24.57 26.73 -10.89
C PRO A 111 23.08 27.11 -10.84
N GLU A 112 22.67 28.10 -11.61
CA GLU A 112 21.28 28.57 -11.67
C GLU A 112 20.33 27.48 -12.17
N ARG A 113 20.78 26.68 -13.14
CA ARG A 113 19.99 25.56 -13.68
C ARG A 113 19.85 24.43 -12.66
N VAL A 114 20.90 24.16 -11.90
CA VAL A 114 20.87 23.19 -10.80
C VAL A 114 19.88 23.65 -9.74
N ILE A 115 19.97 24.92 -9.29
CA ILE A 115 19.06 25.48 -8.29
C ILE A 115 17.61 25.45 -8.80
N ALA A 116 17.38 25.82 -10.07
CA ALA A 116 16.04 25.81 -10.68
C ALA A 116 15.43 24.41 -10.73
N TRP A 117 16.23 23.37 -11.00
CA TRP A 117 15.75 21.97 -10.98
C TRP A 117 15.12 21.58 -9.67
N PHE A 118 15.77 21.91 -8.57
CA PHE A 118 15.26 21.57 -7.24
C PHE A 118 14.13 22.50 -6.79
N GLY A 119 14.22 23.80 -7.07
CA GLY A 119 13.27 24.78 -6.54
C GLY A 119 13.19 24.69 -5.01
N SER A 120 12.00 24.45 -4.47
CA SER A 120 11.79 24.23 -3.03
C SER A 120 11.91 22.77 -2.58
N ARG A 121 12.11 21.84 -3.51
CA ARG A 121 12.18 20.41 -3.18
C ARG A 121 13.56 20.05 -2.64
N PRO A 122 13.63 19.30 -1.53
CA PRO A 122 14.90 18.78 -1.06
C PRO A 122 15.43 17.69 -2.03
N PRO A 123 16.75 17.59 -2.20
CA PRO A 123 17.37 16.47 -2.92
C PRO A 123 16.98 15.12 -2.32
N ALA A 124 16.76 14.14 -3.18
CA ALA A 124 16.46 12.75 -2.82
C ALA A 124 17.71 11.88 -2.79
N THR A 125 18.80 12.30 -3.47
CA THR A 125 20.06 11.57 -3.56
C THR A 125 21.23 12.37 -2.99
N ALA A 126 22.28 11.66 -2.57
CA ALA A 126 23.52 12.30 -2.13
C ALA A 126 24.18 13.11 -3.27
N THR A 127 24.22 12.56 -4.49
CA THR A 127 24.73 13.24 -5.69
C THR A 127 23.98 14.55 -5.94
N GLY A 128 22.64 14.54 -5.88
CA GLY A 128 21.82 15.75 -6.04
C GLY A 128 22.06 16.77 -4.94
N ALA A 129 22.19 16.31 -3.69
CA ALA A 129 22.46 17.19 -2.55
C ALA A 129 23.83 17.87 -2.65
N ILE A 130 24.88 17.14 -3.04
CA ILE A 130 26.21 17.69 -3.27
C ILE A 130 26.18 18.72 -4.39
N ALA A 131 25.49 18.40 -5.49
CA ALA A 131 25.35 19.30 -6.64
C ALA A 131 24.64 20.60 -6.27
N LEU A 132 23.51 20.50 -5.57
CA LEU A 132 22.74 21.68 -5.12
C LEU A 132 23.52 22.53 -4.13
N ALA A 133 24.18 21.91 -3.14
CA ALA A 133 25.00 22.64 -2.17
C ALA A 133 26.17 23.39 -2.85
N ARG A 134 26.86 22.75 -3.80
CA ARG A 134 27.90 23.40 -4.61
C ARG A 134 27.35 24.56 -5.46
N ALA A 135 26.17 24.39 -6.04
CA ALA A 135 25.52 25.42 -6.84
C ALA A 135 25.16 26.64 -5.98
N TYR A 136 24.61 26.45 -4.77
CA TYR A 136 24.36 27.53 -3.83
C TYR A 136 25.65 28.24 -3.40
N ALA A 137 26.71 27.49 -3.08
CA ALA A 137 28.00 28.07 -2.72
C ALA A 137 28.59 28.90 -3.88
N ALA A 138 28.51 28.40 -5.13
CA ALA A 138 28.97 29.13 -6.32
C ALA A 138 28.14 30.40 -6.57
N ALA A 139 26.86 30.40 -6.22
CA ALA A 139 25.98 31.58 -6.29
C ALA A 139 26.12 32.54 -5.09
N GLY A 140 27.05 32.29 -4.17
CA GLY A 140 27.27 33.11 -2.98
C GLY A 140 26.24 32.88 -1.86
N GLN A 141 25.40 31.86 -1.95
CA GLN A 141 24.35 31.50 -1.00
C GLN A 141 24.86 30.42 -0.01
N GLN A 142 25.84 30.80 0.79
CA GLN A 142 26.53 29.87 1.70
C GLN A 142 25.62 29.25 2.77
N PRO A 143 24.68 29.98 3.41
CA PRO A 143 23.78 29.40 4.42
C PRO A 143 22.87 28.29 3.84
N GLU A 144 22.39 28.45 2.62
CA GLU A 144 21.57 27.47 1.90
C GLU A 144 22.40 26.23 1.58
N ALA A 145 23.62 26.40 1.09
CA ALA A 145 24.56 25.31 0.82
C ALA A 145 24.80 24.46 2.07
N GLU A 146 25.10 25.10 3.21
CA GLU A 146 25.32 24.42 4.48
C GLU A 146 24.07 23.68 4.99
N THR A 147 22.90 24.27 4.82
CA THR A 147 21.63 23.67 5.23
C THR A 147 21.33 22.42 4.42
N VAL A 148 21.48 22.48 3.09
CA VAL A 148 21.26 21.34 2.19
C VAL A 148 22.21 20.21 2.52
N ILE A 149 23.53 20.49 2.59
CA ILE A 149 24.51 19.39 2.77
C ILE A 149 24.42 18.76 4.17
N ARG A 150 24.20 19.55 5.23
CA ARG A 150 24.03 19.03 6.59
C ARG A 150 22.78 18.16 6.71
N ARG A 151 21.65 18.59 6.12
CA ARG A 151 20.44 17.77 6.08
C ARG A 151 20.68 16.45 5.36
N ALA A 152 21.25 16.50 4.14
CA ALA A 152 21.55 15.30 3.37
C ALA A 152 22.47 14.35 4.15
N TRP A 153 23.50 14.90 4.79
CA TRP A 153 24.47 14.15 5.59
C TRP A 153 23.84 13.32 6.71
N THR A 154 22.78 13.86 7.33
CA THR A 154 22.09 13.22 8.46
C THR A 154 20.82 12.46 8.09
N THR A 155 20.46 12.42 6.77
CA THR A 155 19.21 11.77 6.35
C THR A 155 19.35 10.86 5.13
N LEU A 156 20.46 10.96 4.37
CA LEU A 156 20.63 10.18 3.14
C LEU A 156 21.79 9.18 3.23
N ALA A 157 21.65 8.10 2.45
CA ALA A 157 22.75 7.20 2.20
C ALA A 157 23.75 7.85 1.23
N PHE A 158 25.04 7.59 1.44
CA PHE A 158 26.13 8.03 0.56
C PHE A 158 27.00 6.83 0.19
N THR A 159 27.46 6.77 -1.04
CA THR A 159 28.58 5.90 -1.41
C THR A 159 29.90 6.42 -0.80
N ALA A 160 30.98 5.66 -0.88
CA ALA A 160 32.30 6.10 -0.39
C ALA A 160 32.81 7.33 -1.17
N GLU A 161 32.55 7.36 -2.46
CA GLU A 161 32.93 8.46 -3.36
C GLU A 161 32.14 9.73 -3.04
N GLU A 162 30.82 9.60 -2.83
CA GLU A 162 29.97 10.72 -2.44
C GLU A 162 30.32 11.26 -1.04
N GLU A 163 30.64 10.39 -0.07
CA GLU A 163 31.15 10.81 1.25
C GLU A 163 32.42 11.64 1.11
N SER A 164 33.39 11.18 0.31
CA SER A 164 34.63 11.89 0.06
C SER A 164 34.41 13.23 -0.62
N ALA A 165 33.52 13.27 -1.62
CA ALA A 165 33.18 14.49 -2.35
C ALA A 165 32.47 15.53 -1.46
N ALA A 166 31.58 15.08 -0.58
CA ALA A 166 30.86 15.95 0.35
C ALA A 166 31.82 16.53 1.43
N ILE A 167 32.65 15.67 2.05
CA ILE A 167 33.61 16.10 3.06
C ILE A 167 34.66 17.04 2.46
N GLY A 168 35.15 16.77 1.26
CA GLY A 168 36.12 17.64 0.58
C GLY A 168 35.54 19.02 0.24
N ALA A 169 34.24 19.09 -0.07
CA ALA A 169 33.59 20.36 -0.39
C ALA A 169 33.12 21.16 0.84
N PHE A 170 32.73 20.49 1.94
CA PHE A 170 32.13 21.11 3.13
C PHE A 170 32.71 20.56 4.42
N PRO A 171 34.04 20.58 4.63
CA PRO A 171 34.70 19.88 5.75
C PRO A 171 34.23 20.39 7.11
N GLU A 172 34.15 21.69 7.32
CA GLU A 172 33.81 22.30 8.63
C GLU A 172 32.36 22.05 9.04
N VAL A 173 31.45 22.15 8.06
CA VAL A 173 30.00 21.95 8.28
C VAL A 173 29.72 20.49 8.68
N LEU A 174 30.34 19.54 7.97
CA LEU A 174 30.12 18.12 8.17
C LEU A 174 30.84 17.56 9.41
N ALA A 175 31.99 18.14 9.79
CA ALA A 175 32.69 17.74 11.01
C ALA A 175 31.80 17.81 12.26
N ARG A 176 30.92 18.80 12.34
CA ARG A 176 29.97 19.00 13.45
C ARG A 176 28.79 18.01 13.43
N ALA A 177 28.62 17.25 12.35
CA ALA A 177 27.48 16.36 12.13
C ALA A 177 27.87 14.88 11.99
N HIS A 178 29.15 14.50 12.24
CA HIS A 178 29.61 13.12 12.05
C HIS A 178 28.96 12.13 13.03
N GLU A 179 28.78 12.53 14.30
CA GLU A 179 28.14 11.68 15.30
C GLU A 179 26.64 11.50 15.00
N ALA A 180 25.95 12.57 14.61
CA ALA A 180 24.54 12.50 14.19
C ALA A 180 24.35 11.63 12.94
N ARG A 181 25.31 11.68 11.98
CA ARG A 181 25.31 10.78 10.83
C ARG A 181 25.49 9.32 11.26
N LEU A 182 26.47 9.06 12.14
CA LEU A 182 26.71 7.70 12.64
C LEU A 182 25.46 7.14 13.32
N ASP A 183 24.80 7.92 14.17
CA ASP A 183 23.56 7.52 14.83
C ASP A 183 22.44 7.17 13.81
N MET A 184 22.21 8.03 12.82
CA MET A 184 21.25 7.75 11.74
C MET A 184 21.57 6.43 11.01
N LEU A 185 22.85 6.21 10.66
CA LEU A 185 23.29 4.98 9.98
C LEU A 185 23.09 3.72 10.83
N LEU A 186 23.26 3.83 12.14
CA LEU A 186 22.98 2.74 13.08
C LEU A 186 21.47 2.47 13.20
N TRP A 187 20.62 3.50 13.29
CA TRP A 187 19.17 3.33 13.28
C TRP A 187 18.66 2.68 11.98
N GLU A 188 19.18 3.11 10.82
CA GLU A 188 18.82 2.57 9.51
C GLU A 188 19.45 1.20 9.18
N ASN A 189 20.26 0.63 10.07
CA ASN A 189 20.97 -0.62 9.84
C ASN A 189 21.87 -0.59 8.59
N ARG A 190 22.75 0.42 8.51
CA ARG A 190 23.73 0.60 7.41
C ARG A 190 25.16 0.36 7.92
N PRO A 191 25.53 -0.89 8.26
CA PRO A 191 26.77 -1.17 8.97
C PRO A 191 28.04 -0.77 8.20
N GLU A 192 28.04 -0.92 6.86
CA GLU A 192 29.22 -0.56 6.05
C GLU A 192 29.46 0.97 6.05
N GLN A 193 28.41 1.75 5.94
CA GLN A 193 28.50 3.20 6.02
C GLN A 193 28.86 3.66 7.44
N ALA A 194 28.29 3.02 8.46
CA ALA A 194 28.62 3.29 9.86
C ALA A 194 30.12 3.02 10.14
N ARG A 195 30.70 1.93 9.64
CA ARG A 195 32.14 1.64 9.78
C ARG A 195 33.01 2.72 9.14
N ARG A 196 32.64 3.28 7.99
CA ARG A 196 33.38 4.39 7.35
C ARG A 196 33.37 5.66 8.18
N MET A 197 32.35 5.86 9.04
CA MET A 197 32.26 7.00 9.93
C MET A 197 33.11 6.89 11.20
N LEU A 198 33.50 5.67 11.63
CA LEU A 198 34.23 5.47 12.89
C LEU A 198 35.51 6.31 13.05
N PRO A 199 36.36 6.50 12.02
CA PRO A 199 37.56 7.35 12.17
C PRO A 199 37.26 8.83 12.44
N ARG A 200 36.02 9.29 12.25
CA ARG A 200 35.61 10.70 12.29
C ARG A 200 34.83 11.10 13.55
N VAL A 201 34.56 10.13 14.42
CA VAL A 201 33.78 10.34 15.66
C VAL A 201 34.65 10.11 16.90
N SER A 202 34.16 10.56 18.05
CA SER A 202 34.84 10.37 19.33
C SER A 202 34.95 8.89 19.71
N ASP A 203 35.90 8.56 20.60
CA ASP A 203 36.09 7.17 21.07
C ASP A 203 34.86 6.63 21.81
N GLY A 204 34.11 7.50 22.48
CA GLY A 204 32.83 7.12 23.08
C GLY A 204 31.82 6.62 22.05
N TRP A 205 31.68 7.34 20.94
CA TRP A 205 30.80 6.95 19.84
C TRP A 205 31.29 5.70 19.08
N LYS A 206 32.62 5.50 18.98
CA LYS A 206 33.16 4.23 18.41
C LYS A 206 32.73 3.02 19.25
N ARG A 207 32.80 3.13 20.58
CA ARG A 207 32.39 2.04 21.50
C ARG A 207 30.87 1.83 21.47
N LEU A 208 30.08 2.88 21.44
CA LEU A 208 28.63 2.82 21.28
C LEU A 208 28.25 2.11 19.97
N ALA A 209 28.85 2.51 18.86
CA ALA A 209 28.61 1.90 17.56
C ALA A 209 28.98 0.42 17.53
N ALA A 210 30.14 0.05 18.12
CA ALA A 210 30.57 -1.34 18.22
C ALA A 210 29.55 -2.20 18.97
N ALA A 211 29.03 -1.71 20.12
CA ALA A 211 28.01 -2.42 20.89
C ALA A 211 26.69 -2.56 20.11
N ARG A 212 26.20 -1.48 19.48
CA ARG A 212 24.96 -1.50 18.69
C ARG A 212 25.05 -2.44 17.49
N MET A 213 26.15 -2.38 16.73
CA MET A 213 26.37 -3.27 15.58
C MET A 213 26.51 -4.73 15.98
N ALA A 214 27.23 -5.04 17.08
CA ALA A 214 27.40 -6.40 17.58
C ALA A 214 26.07 -7.01 18.06
N LEU A 215 25.27 -6.25 18.81
CA LEU A 215 23.91 -6.67 19.21
C LEU A 215 23.02 -6.97 18.01
N ARG A 216 23.06 -6.14 16.99
CA ARG A 216 22.26 -6.34 15.77
C ARG A 216 22.71 -7.57 14.97
N ALA A 217 24.01 -7.79 14.88
CA ALA A 217 24.62 -8.94 14.19
C ALA A 217 24.55 -10.26 14.99
N ASP A 218 24.01 -10.23 16.22
CA ASP A 218 24.01 -11.36 17.15
C ASP A 218 25.41 -11.94 17.42
N ALA A 219 26.41 -11.05 17.50
CA ALA A 219 27.82 -11.43 17.71
C ALA A 219 28.06 -11.88 19.15
N ASP A 220 29.16 -12.65 19.35
CA ASP A 220 29.63 -13.03 20.68
C ASP A 220 30.22 -11.83 21.45
N GLY A 221 30.22 -11.90 22.77
CA GLY A 221 30.87 -10.93 23.64
C GLY A 221 30.16 -9.58 23.77
N VAL A 222 28.87 -9.50 23.43
CA VAL A 222 28.07 -8.25 23.48
C VAL A 222 28.09 -7.60 24.86
N ASP A 223 28.11 -8.35 25.95
CA ASP A 223 28.12 -7.80 27.32
C ASP A 223 29.39 -6.98 27.60
N GLY A 224 30.55 -7.44 27.14
CA GLY A 224 31.80 -6.71 27.24
C GLY A 224 31.79 -5.41 26.43
N LEU A 225 31.19 -5.43 25.22
CA LEU A 225 31.06 -4.26 24.39
C LEU A 225 30.09 -3.23 25.00
N ILE A 226 28.97 -3.68 25.58
CA ILE A 226 28.04 -2.82 26.31
C ILE A 226 28.71 -2.16 27.52
N ALA A 227 29.46 -2.93 28.32
CA ALA A 227 30.20 -2.45 29.49
C ALA A 227 31.27 -1.41 29.12
N ALA A 228 31.84 -1.49 27.92
CA ALA A 228 32.84 -0.54 27.41
C ALA A 228 32.25 0.81 26.97
N VAL A 229 30.91 0.95 26.83
CA VAL A 229 30.24 2.21 26.45
C VAL A 229 30.38 3.20 27.62
N PRO A 230 30.86 4.46 27.38
CA PRO A 230 31.00 5.43 28.44
C PRO A 230 29.67 5.75 29.12
N ALA A 231 29.72 6.09 30.43
CA ALA A 231 28.51 6.39 31.20
C ALA A 231 27.61 7.50 30.58
N ALA A 232 28.21 8.50 29.92
CA ALA A 232 27.48 9.55 29.23
C ALA A 232 26.64 9.05 28.04
N LEU A 233 26.96 7.89 27.45
CA LEU A 233 26.28 7.27 26.33
C LEU A 233 25.56 5.95 26.72
N ALA A 234 25.69 5.50 27.97
CA ALA A 234 25.10 4.23 28.42
C ALA A 234 23.54 4.25 28.37
N ALA A 235 22.95 5.45 28.42
CA ALA A 235 21.50 5.65 28.31
C ALA A 235 21.03 5.86 26.86
N ASP A 236 21.88 5.71 25.86
CA ASP A 236 21.54 5.91 24.45
C ASP A 236 20.30 5.08 24.04
N PRO A 237 19.27 5.70 23.45
CA PRO A 237 18.03 5.01 23.11
C PRO A 237 18.22 3.96 22.00
N GLY A 238 19.14 4.18 21.07
CA GLY A 238 19.47 3.21 20.04
C GLY A 238 20.17 1.96 20.61
N LEU A 239 21.05 2.13 21.60
CA LEU A 239 21.64 1.00 22.34
C LEU A 239 20.56 0.21 23.09
N ALA A 240 19.63 0.90 23.73
CA ALA A 240 18.53 0.26 24.43
C ALA A 240 17.63 -0.52 23.44
N TYR A 241 17.35 0.05 22.28
CA TYR A 241 16.59 -0.61 21.21
C TYR A 241 17.28 -1.89 20.71
N GLU A 242 18.58 -1.85 20.44
CA GLU A 242 19.31 -3.05 20.02
C GLU A 242 19.34 -4.13 21.09
N ARG A 243 19.48 -3.76 22.37
CA ARG A 243 19.40 -4.69 23.51
C ARG A 243 18.02 -5.33 23.62
N PHE A 244 16.94 -4.53 23.42
CA PHE A 244 15.57 -5.03 23.39
C PHE A 244 15.39 -6.08 22.28
N LEU A 245 15.79 -5.75 21.04
CA LEU A 245 15.67 -6.67 19.91
C LEU A 245 16.49 -7.94 20.12
N TRP A 246 17.70 -7.81 20.67
CA TRP A 246 18.58 -8.95 20.95
C TRP A 246 17.97 -9.88 22.00
N ARG A 247 17.45 -9.34 23.13
CA ARG A 247 16.75 -10.11 24.15
C ARG A 247 15.55 -10.86 23.58
N ALA A 248 14.74 -10.20 22.78
CA ALA A 248 13.58 -10.81 22.14
C ALA A 248 13.96 -11.94 21.16
N ARG A 249 15.07 -11.78 20.39
CA ARG A 249 15.57 -12.87 19.51
C ARG A 249 16.09 -14.07 20.29
N LYS A 250 16.61 -13.85 21.51
CA LYS A 250 17.10 -14.90 22.41
C LYS A 250 16.00 -15.54 23.26
N GLY A 251 14.72 -15.21 23.03
CA GLY A 251 13.60 -15.72 23.83
C GLY A 251 13.57 -15.21 25.28
N ARG A 252 14.27 -14.09 25.57
CA ARG A 252 14.30 -13.44 26.88
C ARG A 252 13.18 -12.39 26.98
N ASP A 253 11.94 -12.82 26.80
CA ASP A 253 10.79 -11.91 26.65
C ASP A 253 10.51 -11.12 27.92
N ALA A 254 10.67 -11.68 29.11
CA ALA A 254 10.54 -10.96 30.37
C ALA A 254 11.56 -9.80 30.49
N ASP A 255 12.84 -10.06 30.17
CA ASP A 255 13.88 -9.02 30.20
C ASP A 255 13.65 -7.96 29.11
N ALA A 256 13.14 -8.37 27.96
CA ALA A 256 12.77 -7.46 26.88
C ALA A 256 11.59 -6.56 27.29
N ALA A 257 10.57 -7.14 27.91
CA ALA A 257 9.40 -6.42 28.42
C ALA A 257 9.79 -5.38 29.48
N GLN A 258 10.62 -5.77 30.44
CA GLN A 258 11.12 -4.86 31.46
C GLN A 258 11.85 -3.66 30.85
N LEU A 259 12.82 -3.89 29.96
CA LEU A 259 13.58 -2.84 29.30
C LEU A 259 12.66 -1.91 28.47
N LEU A 260 11.71 -2.50 27.74
CA LEU A 260 10.75 -1.74 26.95
C LEU A 260 9.91 -0.80 27.83
N LEU A 261 9.40 -1.29 28.97
CA LEU A 261 8.61 -0.48 29.91
C LEU A 261 9.46 0.63 30.55
N GLU A 262 10.69 0.34 30.95
CA GLU A 262 11.63 1.36 31.47
C GLU A 262 11.85 2.48 30.46
N ARG A 263 12.10 2.13 29.19
CA ARG A 263 12.33 3.12 28.13
C ARG A 263 11.06 3.86 27.69
N SER A 264 9.91 3.23 27.83
CA SER A 264 8.60 3.83 27.54
C SER A 264 8.13 4.86 28.57
N ALA A 265 8.95 5.20 29.57
CA ALA A 265 8.64 6.30 30.49
C ALA A 265 8.61 7.67 29.79
N SER A 266 9.28 7.82 28.64
CA SER A 266 9.28 9.05 27.84
C SER A 266 9.61 8.79 26.37
N VAL A 267 9.22 9.74 25.50
CA VAL A 267 9.63 9.74 24.08
C VAL A 267 11.15 9.72 23.94
N ALA A 268 11.85 10.52 24.74
CA ALA A 268 13.32 10.59 24.74
C ALA A 268 13.97 9.23 25.14
N GLY A 269 13.34 8.48 26.04
CA GLY A 269 13.79 7.15 26.42
C GLY A 269 13.74 6.13 25.27
N LEU A 270 12.75 6.25 24.40
CA LEU A 270 12.61 5.43 23.19
C LEU A 270 13.47 5.93 22.02
N GLY A 271 13.74 7.24 21.94
CA GLY A 271 14.41 7.91 20.83
C GLY A 271 13.58 7.92 19.55
N SER A 272 13.25 6.77 19.02
CA SER A 272 12.38 6.57 17.86
C SER A 272 11.23 5.62 18.20
N PRO A 273 10.09 6.11 18.73
CA PRO A 273 8.95 5.25 19.12
C PRO A 273 8.48 4.30 18.02
N SER A 274 8.48 4.74 16.77
CA SER A 274 8.08 3.94 15.61
C SER A 274 8.96 2.71 15.39
N ALA A 275 10.24 2.78 15.69
CA ALA A 275 11.14 1.64 15.55
C ALA A 275 10.75 0.45 16.46
N TRP A 276 10.21 0.74 17.65
CA TRP A 276 9.81 -0.27 18.61
C TRP A 276 8.44 -0.90 18.32
N ALA A 277 7.58 -0.23 17.55
CA ALA A 277 6.15 -0.51 17.45
C ALA A 277 5.82 -1.95 17.03
N GLY A 278 6.41 -2.43 15.95
CA GLY A 278 6.11 -3.78 15.44
C GLY A 278 6.46 -4.88 16.45
N ARG A 279 7.67 -4.84 17.05
CA ARG A 279 8.07 -5.85 18.04
C ARG A 279 7.33 -5.68 19.37
N ARG A 280 6.98 -4.45 19.75
CA ARG A 280 6.10 -4.14 20.88
C ARG A 280 4.75 -4.84 20.76
N ALA A 281 4.11 -4.73 19.59
CA ALA A 281 2.81 -5.36 19.35
C ALA A 281 2.89 -6.90 19.44
N VAL A 282 3.94 -7.50 18.89
CA VAL A 282 4.19 -8.95 18.99
C VAL A 282 4.37 -9.38 20.45
N LEU A 283 5.21 -8.67 21.20
CA LEU A 283 5.45 -8.99 22.62
C LEU A 283 4.21 -8.82 23.49
N ALA A 284 3.44 -7.75 23.27
CA ALA A 284 2.19 -7.54 23.99
C ALA A 284 1.18 -8.68 23.73
N ARG A 285 1.07 -9.17 22.49
CA ARG A 285 0.20 -10.29 22.16
C ARG A 285 0.67 -11.58 22.81
N ALA A 286 1.96 -11.90 22.72
CA ALA A 286 2.55 -13.10 23.34
C ALA A 286 2.26 -13.12 24.86
N LEU A 287 2.56 -12.04 25.57
CA LEU A 287 2.30 -11.95 27.02
C LEU A 287 0.81 -12.07 27.37
N ASN A 288 -0.08 -11.52 26.53
CA ASN A 288 -1.52 -11.69 26.73
C ASN A 288 -1.96 -13.15 26.55
N GLU A 289 -1.40 -13.85 25.56
CA GLU A 289 -1.64 -15.28 25.31
C GLU A 289 -1.08 -16.16 26.44
N GLU A 290 0.08 -15.81 26.99
CA GLU A 290 0.74 -16.49 28.11
C GLU A 290 0.07 -16.25 29.48
N GLY A 291 -0.94 -15.39 29.55
CA GLY A 291 -1.73 -15.12 30.75
C GLY A 291 -1.22 -13.96 31.61
N ASP A 292 -0.40 -13.06 31.06
CA ASP A 292 -0.01 -11.80 31.70
C ASP A 292 -0.63 -10.56 30.98
N PRO A 293 -1.96 -10.38 31.05
CA PRO A 293 -2.62 -9.26 30.41
C PRO A 293 -2.23 -7.89 31.02
N LYS A 294 -1.79 -7.84 32.28
CA LYS A 294 -1.39 -6.58 32.92
C LYS A 294 -0.14 -6.01 32.29
N THR A 295 0.89 -6.84 32.13
CA THR A 295 2.13 -6.42 31.44
C THR A 295 1.87 -6.16 29.96
N ALA A 296 1.08 -7.00 29.29
CA ALA A 296 0.67 -6.82 27.91
C ALA A 296 -0.01 -5.47 27.68
N TYR A 297 -0.96 -5.10 28.55
CA TYR A 297 -1.63 -3.79 28.52
C TYR A 297 -0.64 -2.62 28.65
N ARG A 298 0.24 -2.67 29.67
CA ARG A 298 1.24 -1.62 29.88
C ARG A 298 2.14 -1.44 28.67
N ILE A 299 2.58 -2.53 28.08
CA ILE A 299 3.41 -2.51 26.86
C ILE A 299 2.63 -1.91 25.70
N ALA A 300 1.40 -2.32 25.45
CA ALA A 300 0.58 -1.81 24.36
C ALA A 300 0.27 -0.31 24.55
N ALA A 301 -0.09 0.12 25.77
CA ALA A 301 -0.55 1.48 26.05
C ALA A 301 0.54 2.55 26.09
N SER A 302 1.81 2.18 26.36
CA SER A 302 2.92 3.14 26.55
C SER A 302 3.76 3.35 25.26
N HIS A 303 3.13 3.41 24.09
CA HIS A 303 3.84 3.40 22.80
C HIS A 303 4.36 4.77 22.34
N HIS A 304 3.80 5.89 22.80
CA HIS A 304 4.16 7.25 22.42
C HIS A 304 4.11 7.55 20.90
N LEU A 305 3.32 6.80 20.12
CA LEU A 305 3.06 7.12 18.72
C LEU A 305 1.95 8.16 18.63
N GLU A 306 1.95 8.98 17.57
CA GLU A 306 0.94 10.02 17.33
C GLU A 306 -0.11 9.62 16.28
N GLY A 307 0.19 8.61 15.45
CA GLY A 307 -0.70 8.15 14.39
C GLY A 307 -0.11 7.00 13.58
N GLY A 308 -0.79 6.66 12.50
CA GLY A 308 -0.39 5.58 11.60
C GLY A 308 -0.92 4.20 11.98
N GLY A 309 -0.54 3.19 11.21
CA GLY A 309 -1.03 1.81 11.39
C GLY A 309 -0.65 1.19 12.73
N ASP A 310 0.59 1.40 13.17
CA ASP A 310 1.07 0.86 14.44
C ASP A 310 0.39 1.52 15.65
N PHE A 311 0.12 2.83 15.59
CA PHE A 311 -0.69 3.52 16.58
C PHE A 311 -2.08 2.88 16.68
N ALA A 312 -2.74 2.71 15.52
CA ALA A 312 -4.09 2.16 15.48
C ALA A 312 -4.15 0.73 16.05
N GLU A 313 -3.16 -0.10 15.75
CA GLU A 313 -3.10 -1.47 16.27
C GLU A 313 -2.82 -1.50 17.78
N LEU A 314 -1.91 -0.69 18.28
CA LEU A 314 -1.55 -0.67 19.70
C LEU A 314 -2.66 -0.05 20.58
N GLU A 315 -3.28 1.05 20.15
CA GLU A 315 -4.43 1.64 20.85
C GLU A 315 -5.61 0.67 20.86
N PHE A 316 -5.88 0.03 19.73
CA PHE A 316 -6.91 -0.99 19.68
C PHE A 316 -6.61 -2.14 20.65
N PHE A 317 -5.39 -2.68 20.62
CA PHE A 317 -5.04 -3.85 21.42
C PHE A 317 -5.01 -3.52 22.91
N ALA A 318 -4.54 -2.34 23.31
CA ALA A 318 -4.63 -1.86 24.70
C ALA A 318 -6.10 -1.77 25.17
N GLY A 319 -6.98 -1.20 24.34
CA GLY A 319 -8.42 -1.15 24.63
C GLY A 319 -9.05 -2.53 24.73
N PHE A 320 -8.68 -3.45 23.83
CA PHE A 320 -9.18 -4.84 23.86
C PHE A 320 -8.77 -5.57 25.16
N ILE A 321 -7.49 -5.48 25.55
CA ILE A 321 -7.01 -6.09 26.80
C ILE A 321 -7.72 -5.47 28.01
N ALA A 322 -7.83 -4.14 28.07
CA ALA A 322 -8.52 -3.43 29.15
C ALA A 322 -9.96 -3.94 29.30
N LEU A 323 -10.69 -4.03 28.18
CA LEU A 323 -12.09 -4.45 28.17
C LEU A 323 -12.29 -5.93 28.53
N ARG A 324 -11.52 -6.82 27.86
CA ARG A 324 -11.81 -8.26 27.84
C ARG A 324 -11.00 -9.09 28.85
N LYS A 325 -9.84 -8.57 29.26
CA LYS A 325 -8.94 -9.32 30.16
C LYS A 325 -8.80 -8.66 31.54
N LEU A 326 -8.89 -7.32 31.61
CA LEU A 326 -8.73 -6.59 32.87
C LEU A 326 -10.07 -6.14 33.48
N GLY A 327 -11.17 -6.19 32.73
CA GLY A 327 -12.48 -5.74 33.19
C GLY A 327 -12.55 -4.24 33.46
N ASP A 328 -11.76 -3.44 32.73
CA ASP A 328 -11.72 -1.98 32.82
C ASP A 328 -12.33 -1.34 31.55
N PRO A 329 -13.65 -1.25 31.45
CA PRO A 329 -14.32 -0.65 30.30
C PRO A 329 -14.08 0.85 30.17
N ALA A 330 -13.73 1.54 31.27
CA ALA A 330 -13.47 2.97 31.24
C ALA A 330 -12.12 3.27 30.53
N ALA A 331 -11.05 2.55 30.89
CA ALA A 331 -9.77 2.63 30.19
C ALA A 331 -9.90 2.20 28.73
N ALA A 332 -10.65 1.13 28.47
CA ALA A 332 -10.89 0.66 27.10
C ALA A 332 -11.57 1.73 26.22
N LEU A 333 -12.59 2.40 26.74
CA LEU A 333 -13.29 3.47 26.03
C LEU A 333 -12.34 4.60 25.64
N GLN A 334 -11.44 5.00 26.54
CA GLN A 334 -10.43 6.03 26.25
C GLN A 334 -9.51 5.62 25.09
N HIS A 335 -9.04 4.37 25.07
CA HIS A 335 -8.22 3.85 23.97
C HIS A 335 -8.97 3.87 22.64
N PHE A 336 -10.22 3.41 22.60
CA PHE A 336 -11.04 3.41 21.38
C PHE A 336 -11.41 4.82 20.92
N GLN A 337 -11.55 5.78 21.82
CA GLN A 337 -11.74 7.20 21.47
C GLN A 337 -10.46 7.82 20.87
N ARG A 338 -9.28 7.53 21.43
CA ARG A 338 -8.00 7.93 20.84
C ARG A 338 -7.80 7.32 19.46
N LEU A 339 -8.12 6.04 19.31
CA LEU A 339 -8.09 5.37 18.01
C LEU A 339 -8.99 6.09 17.00
N GLN A 340 -10.25 6.36 17.35
CA GLN A 340 -11.20 7.07 16.48
C GLN A 340 -10.68 8.44 16.03
N ALA A 341 -10.09 9.20 16.95
CA ALA A 341 -9.59 10.55 16.66
C ALA A 341 -8.43 10.55 15.65
N ALA A 342 -7.61 9.49 15.63
CA ALA A 342 -6.39 9.41 14.82
C ALA A 342 -6.60 8.74 13.45
N VAL A 343 -7.69 7.99 13.24
CA VAL A 343 -7.90 7.23 11.99
C VAL A 343 -8.92 7.89 11.06
N ARG A 344 -8.88 7.53 9.77
CA ARG A 344 -9.78 8.11 8.75
C ARG A 344 -10.45 7.07 7.87
N THR A 345 -9.89 5.87 7.75
CA THR A 345 -10.44 4.84 6.85
C THR A 345 -11.71 4.21 7.42
N PRO A 346 -12.67 3.80 6.58
CA PRO A 346 -13.90 3.11 6.99
C PRO A 346 -13.65 1.90 7.90
N ILE A 347 -12.58 1.15 7.61
CA ILE A 347 -12.17 -0.04 8.36
C ILE A 347 -11.82 0.31 9.80
N SER A 348 -10.96 1.32 9.99
CA SER A 348 -10.49 1.70 11.32
C SER A 348 -11.55 2.46 12.10
N LEU A 349 -12.34 3.32 11.44
CA LEU A 349 -13.45 4.06 12.08
C LEU A 349 -14.53 3.11 12.57
N SER A 350 -14.95 2.14 11.74
CA SER A 350 -15.95 1.14 12.18
C SER A 350 -15.45 0.30 13.35
N ARG A 351 -14.16 -0.09 13.37
CA ARG A 351 -13.55 -0.83 14.48
C ARG A 351 -13.63 -0.01 15.77
N ALA A 352 -13.22 1.26 15.71
CA ALA A 352 -13.26 2.15 16.88
C ALA A 352 -14.68 2.31 17.42
N HIS A 353 -15.66 2.59 16.57
CA HIS A 353 -17.06 2.75 16.97
C HIS A 353 -17.66 1.48 17.56
N TYR A 354 -17.43 0.31 16.93
CA TYR A 354 -17.93 -0.96 17.44
C TYR A 354 -17.42 -1.23 18.85
N TRP A 355 -16.11 -1.07 19.08
CA TRP A 355 -15.53 -1.37 20.39
C TRP A 355 -15.81 -0.29 21.43
N GLN A 356 -16.06 0.96 21.04
CA GLN A 356 -16.65 1.95 21.95
C GLN A 356 -18.05 1.50 22.40
N GLY A 357 -18.90 1.06 21.47
CA GLY A 357 -20.22 0.50 21.81
C GLY A 357 -20.11 -0.62 22.82
N ARG A 358 -19.19 -1.60 22.61
CA ARG A 358 -18.94 -2.72 23.52
C ARG A 358 -18.46 -2.26 24.91
N ALA A 359 -17.61 -1.24 24.99
CA ALA A 359 -17.14 -0.68 26.25
C ALA A 359 -18.27 0.08 26.99
N LEU A 360 -19.06 0.86 26.26
CA LEU A 360 -20.21 1.60 26.80
C LEU A 360 -21.32 0.68 27.33
N GLU A 361 -21.59 -0.46 26.68
CA GLU A 361 -22.50 -1.49 27.20
C GLU A 361 -22.03 -2.01 28.56
N GLN A 362 -20.75 -2.32 28.72
CA GLN A 362 -20.21 -2.79 30.00
C GLN A 362 -20.24 -1.69 31.09
N LEU A 363 -20.25 -0.41 30.69
CA LEU A 363 -20.44 0.72 31.61
C LEU A 363 -21.92 0.98 31.96
N GLY A 364 -22.86 0.23 31.36
CA GLY A 364 -24.31 0.46 31.51
C GLY A 364 -24.82 1.71 30.76
N ARG A 365 -24.01 2.30 29.86
CA ARG A 365 -24.32 3.51 29.10
C ARG A 365 -24.95 3.13 27.75
N TYR A 366 -26.13 2.51 27.80
CA TYR A 366 -26.77 1.86 26.63
C TYR A 366 -27.14 2.81 25.50
N ASP A 367 -27.63 4.02 25.82
CA ASP A 367 -27.97 5.02 24.78
C ASP A 367 -26.74 5.45 23.98
N GLU A 368 -25.62 5.65 24.68
CA GLU A 368 -24.36 6.02 24.03
C GLU A 368 -23.75 4.84 23.27
N ALA A 369 -23.92 3.61 23.76
CA ALA A 369 -23.55 2.40 23.05
C ALA A 369 -24.33 2.27 21.74
N GLY A 370 -25.65 2.49 21.77
CA GLY A 370 -26.50 2.53 20.59
C GLY A 370 -26.05 3.57 19.58
N ALA A 371 -25.72 4.77 20.03
CA ALA A 371 -25.17 5.84 19.18
C ALA A 371 -23.82 5.46 18.55
N ALA A 372 -22.92 4.80 19.31
CA ALA A 372 -21.64 4.33 18.81
C ALA A 372 -21.81 3.24 17.72
N PHE A 373 -22.69 2.26 17.95
CA PHE A 373 -23.01 1.25 16.93
C PHE A 373 -23.66 1.86 15.69
N ALA A 374 -24.59 2.81 15.83
CA ALA A 374 -25.18 3.50 14.70
C ALA A 374 -24.14 4.29 13.89
N ALA A 375 -23.15 4.91 14.55
CA ALA A 375 -22.03 5.57 13.87
C ALA A 375 -21.13 4.57 13.13
N GLY A 376 -20.83 3.42 13.73
CA GLY A 376 -20.07 2.34 13.08
C GLY A 376 -20.80 1.75 11.88
N ALA A 377 -22.13 1.62 11.96
CA ALA A 377 -22.98 1.08 10.90
C ALA A 377 -22.99 1.92 9.59
N ARG A 378 -22.43 3.12 9.58
CA ARG A 378 -22.22 3.89 8.34
C ARG A 378 -21.16 3.25 7.42
N TYR A 379 -20.34 2.34 7.92
CA TYR A 379 -19.20 1.75 7.22
C TYR A 379 -19.44 0.28 6.88
N GLN A 380 -20.61 -0.06 6.32
CA GLN A 380 -21.03 -1.46 6.07
C GLN A 380 -20.19 -2.21 5.02
N THR A 381 -19.22 -1.56 4.38
CA THR A 381 -18.18 -2.23 3.57
C THR A 381 -17.08 -2.87 4.42
N ALA A 382 -17.11 -2.67 5.73
CA ALA A 382 -16.12 -3.17 6.69
C ALA A 382 -16.76 -4.10 7.72
N TYR A 383 -15.99 -5.09 8.16
CA TYR A 383 -16.39 -6.10 9.13
C TYR A 383 -17.07 -5.52 10.38
N TYR A 384 -16.42 -4.54 11.02
CA TYR A 384 -16.98 -3.89 12.21
C TYR A 384 -18.17 -2.96 11.90
N GLY A 385 -18.25 -2.47 10.66
CA GLY A 385 -19.42 -1.74 10.19
C GLY A 385 -20.67 -2.63 10.12
N LEU A 386 -20.51 -3.85 9.62
CA LEU A 386 -21.58 -4.85 9.59
C LEU A 386 -21.95 -5.34 11.01
N LEU A 387 -20.97 -5.59 11.88
CA LEU A 387 -21.22 -5.90 13.29
C LEU A 387 -21.95 -4.78 14.02
N SER A 388 -21.59 -3.53 13.73
CA SER A 388 -22.27 -2.36 14.28
C SER A 388 -23.70 -2.25 13.76
N ALA A 389 -23.94 -2.51 12.47
CA ALA A 389 -25.26 -2.54 11.87
C ALA A 389 -26.14 -3.64 12.49
N GLU A 390 -25.60 -4.85 12.70
CA GLU A 390 -26.28 -5.94 13.39
C GLU A 390 -26.70 -5.54 14.81
N ARG A 391 -25.78 -4.94 15.59
CA ARG A 391 -26.03 -4.49 16.97
C ARG A 391 -27.06 -3.37 17.05
N ALA A 392 -27.03 -2.44 16.08
CA ALA A 392 -27.96 -1.31 16.01
C ALA A 392 -29.31 -1.66 15.35
N GLY A 393 -29.51 -2.88 14.84
CA GLY A 393 -30.69 -3.27 14.07
C GLY A 393 -30.83 -2.53 12.73
N ILE A 394 -29.74 -1.98 12.20
CA ILE A 394 -29.73 -1.23 10.93
C ILE A 394 -29.58 -2.22 9.77
N PRO A 395 -30.48 -2.18 8.76
CA PRO A 395 -30.40 -3.08 7.61
C PRO A 395 -29.19 -2.80 6.73
N LEU A 396 -28.84 -3.77 5.88
CA LEU A 396 -27.79 -3.60 4.88
C LEU A 396 -28.15 -2.45 3.92
N ASP A 397 -27.17 -1.58 3.68
CA ASP A 397 -27.31 -0.44 2.76
C ASP A 397 -27.75 -0.93 1.36
N PRO A 398 -28.89 -0.48 0.84
CA PRO A 398 -29.37 -0.85 -0.48
C PRO A 398 -28.37 -0.58 -1.60
N ALA A 399 -27.52 0.44 -1.47
CA ALA A 399 -26.49 0.75 -2.46
C ALA A 399 -25.46 -0.36 -2.61
N LEU A 400 -25.17 -1.12 -1.53
CA LEU A 400 -24.27 -2.28 -1.59
C LEU A 400 -24.89 -3.47 -2.35
N VAL A 401 -26.21 -3.52 -2.43
CA VAL A 401 -26.94 -4.60 -3.12
C VAL A 401 -27.12 -4.26 -4.59
N SER A 402 -27.64 -3.07 -4.91
CA SER A 402 -28.07 -2.67 -6.25
C SER A 402 -27.78 -1.19 -6.49
N ALA A 403 -26.52 -0.85 -6.73
CA ALA A 403 -26.17 0.49 -7.19
C ALA A 403 -26.42 0.65 -8.70
N PRO A 404 -26.94 1.81 -9.15
CA PRO A 404 -27.07 2.09 -10.57
C PRO A 404 -25.70 2.10 -11.26
N ARG A 405 -25.68 1.89 -12.58
CA ARG A 405 -24.45 2.08 -13.36
C ARG A 405 -24.10 3.55 -13.41
N ALA A 406 -22.80 3.86 -13.37
CA ALA A 406 -22.31 5.20 -13.63
C ALA A 406 -22.65 5.66 -15.07
N GLY A 407 -22.70 6.97 -15.30
CA GLY A 407 -22.84 7.51 -16.64
C GLY A 407 -21.66 7.15 -17.55
N ASP A 408 -21.82 7.36 -18.86
CA ASP A 408 -20.79 7.05 -19.85
C ASP A 408 -19.49 7.81 -19.55
N TRP A 409 -18.43 7.06 -19.30
CA TRP A 409 -17.09 7.59 -19.01
C TRP A 409 -16.51 8.39 -20.19
N ARG A 410 -16.98 8.15 -21.44
CA ARG A 410 -16.52 8.88 -22.63
C ARG A 410 -16.94 10.34 -22.62
N GLN A 411 -17.94 10.68 -21.81
CA GLN A 411 -18.44 12.05 -21.59
C GLN A 411 -17.79 12.73 -20.37
N ALA A 412 -16.94 12.01 -19.62
CA ALA A 412 -16.24 12.56 -18.48
C ALA A 412 -15.08 13.48 -18.89
N GLY A 413 -14.75 14.45 -18.06
CA GLY A 413 -13.63 15.37 -18.31
C GLY A 413 -12.28 14.66 -18.50
N PHE A 414 -12.08 13.54 -17.83
CA PHE A 414 -10.85 12.74 -17.95
C PHE A 414 -10.76 11.91 -19.25
N ALA A 415 -11.83 11.83 -20.06
CA ALA A 415 -11.84 10.99 -21.26
C ALA A 415 -10.77 11.38 -22.29
N SER A 416 -10.38 12.65 -22.33
CA SER A 416 -9.31 13.17 -23.20
C SER A 416 -7.91 13.13 -22.57
N SER A 417 -7.75 12.61 -21.34
CA SER A 417 -6.45 12.55 -20.64
C SER A 417 -5.47 11.61 -21.34
N SER A 418 -4.24 12.06 -21.52
CA SER A 418 -3.15 11.21 -22.01
C SER A 418 -2.83 10.07 -21.05
N VAL A 419 -3.07 10.24 -19.75
CA VAL A 419 -2.92 9.21 -18.71
C VAL A 419 -3.91 8.07 -18.93
N LEU A 420 -5.20 8.41 -19.21
CA LEU A 420 -6.21 7.41 -19.57
C LEU A 420 -5.84 6.67 -20.85
N ALA A 421 -5.47 7.42 -21.90
CA ALA A 421 -5.09 6.84 -23.19
C ALA A 421 -3.91 5.87 -23.05
N ALA A 422 -2.88 6.27 -22.30
CA ALA A 422 -1.72 5.42 -22.00
C ALA A 422 -2.11 4.16 -21.21
N GLY A 423 -2.92 4.30 -20.15
CA GLY A 423 -3.40 3.16 -19.36
C GLY A 423 -4.15 2.13 -20.21
N ARG A 424 -5.06 2.61 -21.08
CA ARG A 424 -5.83 1.74 -22.00
C ARG A 424 -4.95 1.07 -23.06
N LEU A 425 -4.00 1.81 -23.63
CA LEU A 425 -3.06 1.26 -24.63
C LEU A 425 -2.17 0.17 -24.01
N LEU A 426 -1.67 0.40 -22.79
CA LEU A 426 -0.90 -0.59 -22.04
C LEU A 426 -1.70 -1.86 -21.74
N LEU A 427 -2.96 -1.74 -21.31
CA LEU A 427 -3.84 -2.90 -21.11
C LEU A 427 -4.06 -3.66 -22.43
N ALA A 428 -4.31 -2.97 -23.54
CA ALA A 428 -4.48 -3.57 -24.86
C ALA A 428 -3.20 -4.26 -25.35
N ALA A 429 -2.01 -3.76 -24.97
CA ALA A 429 -0.72 -4.40 -25.24
C ALA A 429 -0.44 -5.62 -24.34
N GLY A 430 -1.30 -5.90 -23.34
CA GLY A 430 -1.12 -6.96 -22.38
C GLY A 430 -0.24 -6.58 -21.16
N GLU A 431 0.15 -5.31 -21.07
CA GLU A 431 0.99 -4.76 -19.99
C GLU A 431 0.12 -4.35 -18.79
N ARG A 432 -0.53 -5.33 -18.17
CA ARG A 432 -1.58 -5.13 -17.16
C ARG A 432 -1.10 -4.33 -15.94
N ASP A 433 0.10 -4.59 -15.45
CA ASP A 433 0.65 -3.89 -14.27
C ASP A 433 0.95 -2.42 -14.54
N LEU A 434 1.42 -2.11 -15.75
CA LEU A 434 1.64 -0.73 -16.17
C LEU A 434 0.31 -0.01 -16.43
N GLY A 435 -0.61 -0.63 -17.16
CA GLY A 435 -1.94 -0.08 -17.43
C GLY A 435 -2.69 0.23 -16.14
N LYS A 436 -2.70 -0.72 -15.21
CA LYS A 436 -3.23 -0.56 -13.85
C LYS A 436 -2.62 0.66 -13.13
N ARG A 437 -1.29 0.82 -13.18
CA ARG A 437 -0.60 1.94 -12.53
C ARG A 437 -1.06 3.29 -13.07
N PHE A 438 -1.24 3.41 -14.39
CA PHE A 438 -1.73 4.63 -15.01
C PHE A 438 -3.18 4.94 -14.59
N LEU A 439 -4.06 3.93 -14.57
CA LEU A 439 -5.46 4.12 -14.19
C LEU A 439 -5.63 4.44 -12.70
N LEU A 440 -4.85 3.82 -11.82
CA LEU A 440 -4.84 4.16 -10.39
C LEU A 440 -4.33 5.58 -10.14
N HIS A 441 -3.27 5.97 -10.86
CA HIS A 441 -2.76 7.34 -10.76
C HIS A 441 -3.78 8.38 -11.27
N LEU A 442 -4.48 8.08 -12.35
CA LEU A 442 -5.59 8.94 -12.80
C LEU A 442 -6.66 9.10 -11.70
N ALA A 443 -7.00 8.00 -11.03
CA ALA A 443 -8.00 7.99 -9.97
C ALA A 443 -7.64 8.94 -8.79
N GLU A 444 -6.35 9.15 -8.49
CA GLU A 444 -5.89 10.07 -7.44
C GLU A 444 -6.40 11.52 -7.62
N SER A 445 -6.60 11.93 -8.85
CA SER A 445 -7.04 13.30 -9.21
C SER A 445 -8.56 13.46 -9.34
N LEU A 446 -9.31 12.35 -9.37
CA LEU A 446 -10.74 12.36 -9.67
C LEU A 446 -11.62 12.51 -8.43
N LYS A 447 -12.85 12.98 -8.61
CA LYS A 447 -13.90 13.05 -7.59
C LYS A 447 -14.93 11.93 -7.80
N ALA A 448 -15.78 11.71 -6.80
CA ALA A 448 -16.72 10.59 -6.73
C ALA A 448 -17.45 10.25 -8.05
N PRO A 449 -18.11 11.17 -8.79
CA PRO A 449 -18.81 10.82 -10.03
C PRO A 449 -17.88 10.31 -11.13
N ASP A 450 -16.66 10.85 -11.21
CA ASP A 450 -15.69 10.43 -12.22
C ASP A 450 -14.93 9.17 -11.80
N LEU A 451 -14.71 8.95 -10.49
CA LEU A 451 -14.22 7.68 -9.96
C LEU A 451 -15.19 6.53 -10.27
N GLU A 452 -16.50 6.75 -10.12
CA GLU A 452 -17.51 5.76 -10.52
C GLU A 452 -17.43 5.44 -12.01
N ARG A 453 -17.34 6.46 -12.88
CA ARG A 453 -17.21 6.29 -14.34
C ARG A 453 -15.91 5.56 -14.71
N LEU A 454 -14.79 5.91 -14.08
CA LEU A 454 -13.51 5.25 -14.35
C LEU A 454 -13.52 3.78 -13.92
N SER A 455 -14.11 3.49 -12.76
CA SER A 455 -14.24 2.11 -12.27
C SER A 455 -15.20 1.26 -13.10
N GLU A 456 -16.31 1.87 -13.57
CA GLU A 456 -17.25 1.20 -14.50
C GLU A 456 -16.60 0.91 -15.86
N MET A 457 -15.78 1.84 -16.38
CA MET A 457 -14.95 1.59 -17.57
C MET A 457 -14.05 0.36 -17.38
N ALA A 458 -13.40 0.23 -16.24
CA ALA A 458 -12.55 -0.93 -15.95
C ALA A 458 -13.38 -2.24 -15.95
N LEU A 459 -14.59 -2.22 -15.39
CA LEU A 459 -15.52 -3.37 -15.45
C LEU A 459 -15.96 -3.70 -16.88
N GLU A 460 -16.28 -2.68 -17.70
CA GLU A 460 -16.63 -2.84 -19.12
C GLU A 460 -15.47 -3.43 -19.93
N MET A 461 -14.23 -3.12 -19.59
CA MET A 461 -13.04 -3.67 -20.23
C MET A 461 -12.69 -5.10 -19.77
N GLY A 462 -13.48 -5.70 -18.87
CA GLY A 462 -13.16 -7.02 -18.30
C GLY A 462 -11.98 -7.00 -17.32
N GLU A 463 -11.72 -5.86 -16.69
CA GLU A 463 -10.65 -5.66 -15.71
C GLU A 463 -11.19 -5.46 -14.28
N PRO A 464 -11.87 -6.47 -13.69
CA PRO A 464 -12.44 -6.36 -12.35
C PRO A 464 -11.37 -6.08 -11.27
N HIS A 465 -10.15 -6.56 -11.47
CA HIS A 465 -9.02 -6.26 -10.60
C HIS A 465 -8.74 -4.74 -10.52
N VAL A 466 -8.66 -4.09 -11.66
CA VAL A 466 -8.43 -2.63 -11.72
C VAL A 466 -9.59 -1.88 -11.07
N ALA A 467 -10.84 -2.29 -11.32
CA ALA A 467 -12.02 -1.69 -10.72
C ALA A 467 -12.01 -1.80 -9.19
N VAL A 468 -11.68 -2.97 -8.64
CA VAL A 468 -11.55 -3.17 -7.18
C VAL A 468 -10.47 -2.26 -6.59
N LEU A 469 -9.32 -2.11 -7.24
CA LEU A 469 -8.24 -1.27 -6.74
C LEU A 469 -8.60 0.20 -6.75
N ILE A 470 -9.24 0.71 -7.81
CA ILE A 470 -9.79 2.08 -7.84
C ILE A 470 -10.78 2.28 -6.70
N ALA A 471 -11.69 1.32 -6.49
CA ALA A 471 -12.68 1.41 -5.43
C ALA A 471 -12.09 1.34 -4.02
N LYS A 472 -11.02 0.56 -3.82
CA LYS A 472 -10.29 0.52 -2.54
C LYS A 472 -9.57 1.83 -2.26
N GLN A 473 -8.90 2.39 -3.27
CA GLN A 473 -8.25 3.71 -3.16
C GLN A 473 -9.27 4.81 -2.83
N ALA A 474 -10.42 4.82 -3.51
CA ALA A 474 -11.51 5.77 -3.20
C ALA A 474 -12.05 5.59 -1.77
N ALA A 475 -12.16 4.35 -1.30
CA ALA A 475 -12.64 4.04 0.05
C ALA A 475 -11.68 4.52 1.16
N GLU A 476 -10.38 4.57 0.91
CA GLU A 476 -9.40 5.14 1.85
C GLU A 476 -9.67 6.63 2.10
N GLU A 477 -10.22 7.33 1.12
CA GLU A 477 -10.64 8.74 1.20
C GLU A 477 -12.12 8.91 1.58
N GLY A 478 -12.81 7.82 1.95
CA GLY A 478 -14.21 7.82 2.39
C GLY A 478 -15.25 7.74 1.27
N THR A 479 -14.84 7.57 0.01
CA THR A 479 -15.75 7.41 -1.13
C THR A 479 -15.98 5.94 -1.44
N ILE A 480 -17.22 5.46 -1.29
CA ILE A 480 -17.56 4.06 -1.59
C ILE A 480 -18.14 3.94 -3.00
N LEU A 481 -17.58 3.06 -3.80
CA LEU A 481 -17.99 2.72 -5.17
C LEU A 481 -18.58 1.29 -5.17
N PRO A 482 -19.88 1.09 -4.85
CA PRO A 482 -20.41 -0.25 -4.47
C PRO A 482 -20.28 -1.30 -5.58
N ARG A 483 -20.42 -0.91 -6.85
CA ARG A 483 -20.31 -1.83 -7.98
C ARG A 483 -18.89 -2.34 -8.16
N ALA A 484 -17.92 -1.44 -8.09
CA ALA A 484 -16.50 -1.74 -8.26
C ALA A 484 -15.86 -2.33 -7.00
N TYR A 485 -16.33 -1.95 -5.81
CA TYR A 485 -15.78 -2.47 -4.55
C TYR A 485 -16.14 -3.95 -4.33
N PHE A 486 -17.34 -4.37 -4.79
CA PHE A 486 -17.81 -5.75 -4.77
C PHE A 486 -18.32 -6.17 -6.16
N PRO A 487 -17.45 -6.30 -7.17
CA PRO A 487 -17.87 -6.75 -8.49
C PRO A 487 -18.24 -8.23 -8.46
N VAL A 488 -19.11 -8.63 -9.40
CA VAL A 488 -19.52 -10.03 -9.62
C VAL A 488 -19.04 -10.46 -11.02
N PRO A 489 -17.74 -10.70 -11.20
CA PRO A 489 -17.20 -11.07 -12.50
C PRO A 489 -17.55 -12.51 -12.89
N ASP A 490 -17.63 -12.77 -14.20
CA ASP A 490 -17.86 -14.11 -14.74
C ASP A 490 -16.66 -15.08 -14.54
N LEU A 491 -15.53 -14.57 -14.04
CA LEU A 491 -14.38 -15.37 -13.61
C LEU A 491 -14.74 -16.40 -12.52
N VAL A 492 -15.79 -16.13 -11.73
CA VAL A 492 -16.38 -17.06 -10.76
C VAL A 492 -17.77 -17.46 -11.28
N PRO A 493 -17.97 -18.69 -11.76
CA PRO A 493 -19.21 -19.12 -12.39
C PRO A 493 -20.42 -19.01 -11.47
N GLY A 494 -21.61 -18.91 -12.08
CA GLY A 494 -22.89 -18.76 -11.37
C GLY A 494 -23.36 -20.04 -10.69
N ASP A 495 -23.01 -21.17 -11.26
CA ASP A 495 -23.47 -22.52 -10.89
C ASP A 495 -22.34 -23.54 -10.92
N GLY A 496 -22.65 -24.78 -10.56
CA GLY A 496 -21.70 -25.90 -10.60
C GLY A 496 -20.56 -25.83 -9.56
N LEU A 497 -20.63 -24.91 -8.58
CA LEU A 497 -19.66 -24.82 -7.50
C LEU A 497 -20.06 -25.73 -6.31
N PRO A 498 -19.09 -26.41 -5.66
CA PRO A 498 -19.37 -27.23 -4.47
C PRO A 498 -19.61 -26.40 -3.21
N VAL A 499 -19.44 -25.07 -3.28
CA VAL A 499 -19.71 -24.10 -2.22
C VAL A 499 -20.56 -22.95 -2.75
N SER A 500 -21.12 -22.11 -1.87
CA SER A 500 -21.88 -20.93 -2.33
C SER A 500 -21.03 -19.99 -3.20
N ARG A 501 -21.62 -19.43 -4.26
CA ARG A 501 -20.95 -18.44 -5.11
C ARG A 501 -20.48 -17.22 -4.30
N ALA A 502 -21.24 -16.82 -3.26
CA ALA A 502 -20.87 -15.75 -2.37
C ALA A 502 -19.53 -16.01 -1.65
N LEU A 503 -19.33 -17.24 -1.16
CA LEU A 503 -18.06 -17.63 -0.53
C LEU A 503 -16.92 -17.67 -1.57
N ALA A 504 -17.13 -18.26 -2.74
CA ALA A 504 -16.14 -18.32 -3.80
C ALA A 504 -15.68 -16.92 -4.26
N LEU A 505 -16.63 -16.00 -4.47
CA LEU A 505 -16.35 -14.60 -4.80
C LEU A 505 -15.57 -13.89 -3.67
N SER A 506 -15.92 -14.15 -2.41
CA SER A 506 -15.26 -13.54 -1.25
C SER A 506 -13.81 -13.98 -1.12
N ILE A 507 -13.54 -15.27 -1.34
CA ILE A 507 -12.18 -15.81 -1.36
C ILE A 507 -11.40 -15.23 -2.55
N ALA A 508 -11.94 -15.28 -3.77
CA ALA A 508 -11.25 -14.73 -4.96
C ALA A 508 -10.94 -13.23 -4.80
N ARG A 509 -11.88 -12.46 -4.21
CA ARG A 509 -11.68 -11.04 -3.89
C ARG A 509 -10.57 -10.85 -2.86
N ARG A 510 -10.52 -11.66 -1.82
CA ARG A 510 -9.51 -11.53 -0.77
C ARG A 510 -8.13 -11.98 -1.23
N GLU A 511 -8.05 -13.05 -2.01
CA GLU A 511 -6.79 -13.67 -2.45
C GLU A 511 -6.06 -12.89 -3.54
N SER A 512 -6.79 -12.47 -4.57
CA SER A 512 -6.17 -11.88 -5.76
C SER A 512 -6.81 -10.56 -6.19
N GLU A 513 -7.88 -10.11 -5.52
CA GLU A 513 -8.71 -9.00 -6.00
C GLU A 513 -9.15 -9.24 -7.46
N PHE A 514 -9.46 -10.48 -7.79
CA PHE A 514 -9.79 -10.96 -9.14
C PHE A 514 -8.66 -10.86 -10.18
N ASN A 515 -7.39 -10.84 -9.77
CA ASN A 515 -6.25 -10.98 -10.68
C ASN A 515 -5.94 -12.47 -10.93
N PRO A 516 -6.24 -13.03 -12.15
CA PRO A 516 -6.10 -14.46 -12.40
C PRO A 516 -4.65 -14.91 -12.59
N VAL A 517 -3.70 -13.98 -12.81
CA VAL A 517 -2.31 -14.32 -13.17
C VAL A 517 -1.33 -14.13 -12.01
N VAL A 518 -1.78 -13.66 -10.85
CA VAL A 518 -0.90 -13.34 -9.73
C VAL A 518 -0.27 -14.60 -9.12
N VAL A 519 1.01 -14.47 -8.72
CA VAL A 519 1.76 -15.48 -7.96
C VAL A 519 2.28 -14.79 -6.70
N SER A 520 1.96 -15.35 -5.53
CA SER A 520 2.47 -14.81 -4.26
C SER A 520 3.93 -15.18 -4.02
N PRO A 521 4.64 -14.47 -3.13
CA PRO A 521 6.01 -14.84 -2.73
C PRO A 521 6.11 -16.28 -2.17
N ALA A 522 5.04 -16.79 -1.56
CA ALA A 522 4.97 -18.17 -1.06
C ALA A 522 4.65 -19.20 -2.17
N GLY A 523 4.38 -18.76 -3.40
CA GLY A 523 4.08 -19.62 -4.55
C GLY A 523 2.61 -19.97 -4.73
N ALA A 524 1.68 -19.37 -3.99
CA ALA A 524 0.24 -19.47 -4.26
C ALA A 524 -0.11 -18.80 -5.59
N ARG A 525 -1.07 -19.35 -6.37
CA ARG A 525 -1.26 -19.00 -7.78
C ARG A 525 -2.70 -18.73 -8.15
N GLY A 526 -2.88 -17.70 -8.97
CA GLY A 526 -4.11 -17.41 -9.70
C GLY A 526 -5.22 -16.85 -8.85
N LEU A 527 -6.45 -16.91 -9.37
CA LEU A 527 -7.62 -16.19 -8.85
C LEU A 527 -7.91 -16.46 -7.37
N MET A 528 -7.82 -17.71 -6.93
CA MET A 528 -8.06 -18.13 -5.54
C MET A 528 -6.77 -18.46 -4.79
N GLN A 529 -5.59 -18.07 -5.30
CA GLN A 529 -4.27 -18.28 -4.71
C GLN A 529 -4.04 -19.73 -4.22
N VAL A 530 -4.32 -20.67 -5.10
CA VAL A 530 -4.17 -22.09 -4.76
C VAL A 530 -2.69 -22.48 -4.72
N MET A 531 -2.25 -23.06 -3.61
CA MET A 531 -0.90 -23.62 -3.50
C MET A 531 -0.73 -24.82 -4.43
N PRO A 532 0.43 -24.97 -5.11
CA PRO A 532 0.67 -26.13 -5.99
C PRO A 532 0.45 -27.48 -5.31
N GLY A 533 0.83 -27.61 -4.03
CA GLY A 533 0.56 -28.81 -3.23
C GLY A 533 -0.93 -29.09 -3.04
N THR A 534 -1.71 -28.05 -2.71
CA THR A 534 -3.18 -28.16 -2.59
C THR A 534 -3.82 -28.50 -3.93
N ALA A 535 -3.37 -27.87 -5.02
CA ALA A 535 -3.86 -28.17 -6.37
C ALA A 535 -3.64 -29.64 -6.76
N LYS A 536 -2.47 -30.19 -6.43
CA LYS A 536 -2.12 -31.60 -6.67
C LYS A 536 -3.03 -32.58 -5.92
N LEU A 537 -3.45 -32.21 -4.71
CA LEU A 537 -4.38 -32.99 -3.89
C LEU A 537 -5.82 -32.88 -4.38
N MET A 538 -6.23 -31.71 -4.87
CA MET A 538 -7.63 -31.45 -5.26
C MET A 538 -7.93 -31.90 -6.70
N ALA A 539 -6.98 -31.80 -7.62
CA ALA A 539 -7.21 -32.13 -9.04
C ALA A 539 -7.84 -33.50 -9.24
N PRO A 540 -7.33 -34.63 -8.71
CA PRO A 540 -7.96 -35.92 -8.87
C PRO A 540 -9.36 -36.03 -8.24
N LYS A 541 -9.61 -35.30 -7.13
CA LYS A 541 -10.92 -35.29 -6.46
C LYS A 541 -12.03 -34.67 -7.32
N VAL A 542 -11.67 -33.77 -8.24
CA VAL A 542 -12.60 -33.13 -9.17
C VAL A 542 -12.49 -33.65 -10.61
N GLY A 543 -11.85 -34.82 -10.80
CA GLY A 543 -11.69 -35.48 -12.09
C GLY A 543 -10.77 -34.72 -13.07
N LEU A 544 -9.79 -33.95 -12.56
CA LEU A 544 -8.84 -33.19 -13.38
C LEU A 544 -7.41 -33.72 -13.22
N GLY A 545 -6.59 -33.57 -14.27
CA GLY A 545 -5.14 -33.68 -14.18
C GLY A 545 -4.54 -32.44 -13.52
N TYR A 546 -3.41 -32.60 -12.79
CA TYR A 546 -2.68 -31.48 -12.25
C TYR A 546 -1.75 -30.86 -13.30
N GLU A 547 -1.94 -29.56 -13.56
CA GLU A 547 -1.11 -28.76 -14.45
C GLU A 547 -0.79 -27.40 -13.78
N ALA A 548 0.47 -27.19 -13.40
CA ALA A 548 0.90 -26.01 -12.66
C ALA A 548 0.69 -24.68 -13.43
N SER A 549 0.84 -24.70 -14.76
CA SER A 549 0.65 -23.53 -15.62
C SER A 549 -0.81 -23.08 -15.67
N LYS A 550 -1.76 -24.00 -15.64
CA LYS A 550 -3.19 -23.70 -15.65
C LYS A 550 -3.66 -22.95 -14.42
N LEU A 551 -2.92 -22.99 -13.31
CA LEU A 551 -3.28 -22.22 -12.11
C LEU A 551 -3.29 -20.71 -12.36
N THR A 552 -2.53 -20.20 -13.32
CA THR A 552 -2.49 -18.78 -13.70
C THR A 552 -3.01 -18.50 -15.10
N GLN A 553 -3.16 -19.52 -15.97
CA GLN A 553 -3.59 -19.34 -17.35
C GLN A 553 -5.05 -19.67 -17.56
N ASP A 554 -5.65 -20.47 -16.66
CA ASP A 554 -7.04 -20.93 -16.73
C ASP A 554 -7.77 -20.61 -15.42
N PRO A 555 -8.49 -19.46 -15.35
CA PRO A 555 -9.23 -19.08 -14.15
C PRO A 555 -10.29 -20.11 -13.73
N ALA A 556 -10.94 -20.79 -14.67
CA ALA A 556 -11.95 -21.79 -14.38
C ALA A 556 -11.32 -23.03 -13.70
N TYR A 557 -10.15 -23.46 -14.18
CA TYR A 557 -9.37 -24.52 -13.53
C TYR A 557 -8.99 -24.13 -12.09
N ASN A 558 -8.52 -22.90 -11.89
CA ASN A 558 -8.15 -22.39 -10.58
C ASN A 558 -9.35 -22.35 -9.61
N VAL A 559 -10.51 -21.85 -10.07
CA VAL A 559 -11.76 -21.80 -9.28
C VAL A 559 -12.25 -23.20 -8.90
N ARG A 560 -12.21 -24.16 -9.83
CA ARG A 560 -12.61 -25.56 -9.54
C ARG A 560 -11.77 -26.16 -8.41
N LEU A 561 -10.46 -25.96 -8.43
CA LEU A 561 -9.56 -26.48 -7.39
C LEU A 561 -9.70 -25.74 -6.06
N GLY A 562 -9.79 -24.41 -6.10
CA GLY A 562 -9.96 -23.57 -4.91
C GLY A 562 -11.29 -23.84 -4.18
N THR A 563 -12.39 -23.99 -4.95
CA THR A 563 -13.70 -24.28 -4.37
C THR A 563 -13.82 -25.71 -3.87
N ALA A 564 -13.12 -26.67 -4.49
CA ALA A 564 -13.03 -28.03 -3.97
C ALA A 564 -12.31 -28.08 -2.60
N TYR A 565 -11.24 -27.31 -2.46
CA TYR A 565 -10.56 -27.18 -1.17
C TYR A 565 -11.45 -26.49 -0.12
N LEU A 566 -12.18 -25.45 -0.50
CA LEU A 566 -13.18 -24.81 0.39
C LEU A 566 -14.26 -25.79 0.84
N ALA A 567 -14.76 -26.62 -0.08
CA ALA A 567 -15.78 -27.64 0.26
C ALA A 567 -15.27 -28.61 1.32
N GLN A 568 -14.01 -29.05 1.21
CA GLN A 568 -13.38 -29.89 2.23
C GLN A 568 -13.30 -29.19 3.60
N LEU A 569 -12.99 -27.89 3.62
CA LEU A 569 -12.96 -27.11 4.85
C LEU A 569 -14.36 -26.91 5.45
N VAL A 570 -15.37 -26.70 4.62
CA VAL A 570 -16.78 -26.60 5.07
C VAL A 570 -17.27 -27.95 5.59
N GLU A 571 -16.88 -29.07 4.98
CA GLU A 571 -17.20 -30.42 5.50
C GLU A 571 -16.60 -30.64 6.90
N GLU A 572 -15.37 -30.17 7.13
CA GLU A 572 -14.68 -30.35 8.41
C GLU A 572 -15.18 -29.39 9.51
N PHE A 573 -15.35 -28.12 9.19
CA PHE A 573 -15.62 -27.07 10.19
C PHE A 573 -17.08 -26.62 10.24
N GLY A 574 -17.95 -27.18 9.38
CA GLY A 574 -19.28 -26.64 9.17
C GLY A 574 -19.25 -25.28 8.45
N PRO A 575 -20.36 -24.53 8.43
CA PRO A 575 -20.44 -23.25 7.74
C PRO A 575 -19.77 -22.07 8.49
N SER A 576 -19.08 -22.31 9.63
CA SER A 576 -18.39 -21.30 10.40
C SER A 576 -17.29 -20.59 9.61
N LEU A 577 -17.53 -19.33 9.22
CA LEU A 577 -16.52 -18.55 8.50
C LEU A 577 -15.29 -18.25 9.35
N ALA A 578 -15.41 -18.19 10.69
CA ALA A 578 -14.26 -18.05 11.57
C ALA A 578 -13.26 -19.21 11.37
N LEU A 579 -13.75 -20.43 11.23
CA LEU A 579 -12.92 -21.63 11.07
C LEU A 579 -12.55 -21.89 9.61
N VAL A 580 -13.51 -21.81 8.67
CA VAL A 580 -13.28 -22.07 7.25
C VAL A 580 -12.28 -21.09 6.64
N ALA A 581 -12.43 -19.78 6.89
CA ALA A 581 -11.50 -18.77 6.38
C ALA A 581 -10.12 -18.89 7.04
N SER A 582 -10.06 -19.20 8.34
CA SER A 582 -8.80 -19.51 9.03
C SER A 582 -8.10 -20.72 8.42
N GLY A 583 -8.85 -21.78 8.11
CA GLY A 583 -8.34 -23.01 7.50
C GLY A 583 -7.81 -22.79 6.08
N TYR A 584 -8.47 -21.92 5.31
CA TYR A 584 -8.04 -21.59 3.95
C TYR A 584 -6.71 -20.82 3.95
N ASN A 585 -6.59 -19.80 4.80
CA ASN A 585 -5.41 -18.94 4.85
C ASN A 585 -4.22 -19.59 5.58
N ALA A 586 -4.46 -20.21 6.77
CA ALA A 586 -3.39 -20.71 7.64
C ALA A 586 -3.22 -22.24 7.63
N GLY A 587 -4.06 -22.95 6.87
CA GLY A 587 -4.17 -24.41 6.87
C GLY A 587 -5.04 -24.93 8.02
N PRO A 588 -5.71 -26.09 7.84
CA PRO A 588 -6.74 -26.59 8.77
C PRO A 588 -6.19 -26.95 10.16
N GLY A 589 -4.91 -27.23 10.29
CA GLY A 589 -4.28 -27.53 11.58
C GLY A 589 -4.32 -26.36 12.58
N ARG A 590 -4.31 -25.11 12.07
CA ARG A 590 -4.34 -23.92 12.93
C ARG A 590 -5.69 -23.70 13.61
N PRO A 591 -6.82 -23.61 12.91
CA PRO A 591 -8.11 -23.47 13.56
C PRO A 591 -8.44 -24.63 14.50
N ARG A 592 -8.04 -25.88 14.22
CA ARG A 592 -8.19 -27.00 15.17
C ARG A 592 -7.50 -26.71 16.51
N ARG A 593 -6.26 -26.22 16.45
CA ARG A 593 -5.49 -25.83 17.62
C ARG A 593 -6.17 -24.66 18.37
N TRP A 594 -6.60 -23.63 17.65
CA TRP A 594 -7.23 -22.45 18.25
C TRP A 594 -8.58 -22.76 18.89
N VAL A 595 -9.35 -23.74 18.36
CA VAL A 595 -10.55 -24.25 19.03
C VAL A 595 -10.20 -24.84 20.39
N THR A 596 -9.09 -25.55 20.52
CA THR A 596 -8.63 -26.10 21.80
C THR A 596 -8.17 -25.01 22.77
N GLU A 597 -7.52 -23.95 22.26
CA GLU A 597 -6.93 -22.89 23.08
C GLU A 597 -7.92 -21.81 23.50
N PHE A 598 -8.86 -21.43 22.62
CA PHE A 598 -9.78 -20.30 22.80
C PHE A 598 -11.24 -20.71 22.95
N GLY A 599 -11.55 -22.00 22.89
CA GLY A 599 -12.92 -22.51 22.79
C GLY A 599 -13.40 -22.58 21.33
N ASP A 600 -14.52 -23.29 21.12
CA ASP A 600 -15.12 -23.42 19.80
C ASP A 600 -15.99 -22.19 19.50
N PRO A 601 -15.68 -21.41 18.42
CA PRO A 601 -16.46 -20.23 18.10
C PRO A 601 -17.91 -20.51 17.70
N ARG A 602 -18.26 -21.77 17.45
CA ARG A 602 -19.65 -22.24 17.17
C ARG A 602 -20.49 -22.39 18.44
N ALA A 603 -19.84 -22.56 19.61
CA ALA A 603 -20.53 -22.72 20.87
C ALA A 603 -21.25 -21.42 21.30
N GLU A 604 -22.37 -21.54 21.98
CA GLU A 604 -23.19 -20.39 22.38
C GLU A 604 -22.48 -19.45 23.35
N ASP A 605 -21.70 -20.01 24.27
CA ASP A 605 -20.94 -19.29 25.31
C ASP A 605 -19.64 -18.64 24.81
N VAL A 606 -19.22 -18.93 23.58
CA VAL A 606 -18.04 -18.30 22.97
C VAL A 606 -18.44 -17.10 22.12
N ASP A 607 -17.90 -15.93 22.45
CA ASP A 607 -18.03 -14.74 21.60
C ASP A 607 -17.16 -14.88 20.35
N ALA A 608 -17.78 -15.08 19.19
CA ALA A 608 -17.07 -15.31 17.93
C ALA A 608 -16.26 -14.09 17.47
N VAL A 609 -16.63 -12.87 17.85
CA VAL A 609 -15.88 -11.65 17.54
C VAL A 609 -14.59 -11.59 18.36
N ASP A 610 -14.70 -11.88 19.67
CA ASP A 610 -13.53 -11.98 20.55
C ASP A 610 -12.59 -13.11 20.09
N TRP A 611 -13.16 -14.25 19.66
CA TRP A 611 -12.40 -15.38 19.14
C TRP A 611 -11.56 -14.98 17.91
N VAL A 612 -12.14 -14.23 16.97
CA VAL A 612 -11.42 -13.73 15.79
C VAL A 612 -10.28 -12.79 16.22
N GLU A 613 -10.48 -11.90 17.20
CA GLU A 613 -9.44 -11.00 17.68
C GLU A 613 -8.30 -11.72 18.43
N GLN A 614 -8.55 -12.91 18.97
CA GLN A 614 -7.54 -13.75 19.61
C GLN A 614 -6.67 -14.54 18.62
N ILE A 615 -7.03 -14.59 17.33
CA ILE A 615 -6.20 -15.26 16.32
C ILE A 615 -4.78 -14.62 16.34
N PRO A 616 -3.72 -15.39 16.61
CA PRO A 616 -2.35 -14.86 16.79
C PRO A 616 -1.80 -14.21 15.52
N PHE A 617 -2.13 -14.80 14.36
CA PHE A 617 -1.64 -14.34 13.07
C PHE A 617 -2.48 -13.16 12.56
N SER A 618 -1.89 -11.96 12.55
CA SER A 618 -2.58 -10.74 12.10
C SER A 618 -3.11 -10.84 10.68
N GLU A 619 -2.40 -11.55 9.79
CA GLU A 619 -2.85 -11.83 8.43
C GLU A 619 -4.13 -12.67 8.43
N THR A 620 -4.15 -13.78 9.18
CA THR A 620 -5.31 -14.69 9.25
C THR A 620 -6.49 -14.02 9.93
N ARG A 621 -6.27 -13.27 11.01
CA ARG A 621 -7.31 -12.48 11.68
C ARG A 621 -7.98 -11.51 10.70
N THR A 622 -7.17 -10.73 9.98
CA THR A 622 -7.67 -9.83 8.94
C THR A 622 -8.36 -10.58 7.80
N TYR A 623 -7.83 -11.74 7.42
CA TYR A 623 -8.41 -12.58 6.37
C TYR A 623 -9.84 -13.01 6.74
N VAL A 624 -10.05 -13.54 7.92
CA VAL A 624 -11.39 -13.94 8.42
C VAL A 624 -12.36 -12.76 8.34
N MET A 625 -11.96 -11.58 8.85
CA MET A 625 -12.80 -10.37 8.82
C MET A 625 -13.18 -9.99 7.37
N ARG A 626 -12.22 -9.98 6.43
CA ARG A 626 -12.44 -9.59 5.04
C ARG A 626 -13.29 -10.59 4.25
N VAL A 627 -13.12 -11.88 4.51
CA VAL A 627 -13.96 -12.90 3.88
C VAL A 627 -15.39 -12.80 4.41
N THR A 628 -15.56 -12.69 5.73
CA THR A 628 -16.90 -12.64 6.35
C THR A 628 -17.71 -11.42 5.90
N GLU A 629 -17.09 -10.20 5.90
CA GLU A 629 -17.78 -9.00 5.40
C GLU A 629 -18.20 -9.16 3.94
N SER A 630 -17.31 -9.75 3.11
CA SER A 630 -17.60 -9.95 1.70
C SER A 630 -18.71 -10.97 1.46
N VAL A 631 -18.78 -12.06 2.22
CA VAL A 631 -19.84 -13.08 2.10
C VAL A 631 -21.22 -12.47 2.37
N VAL A 632 -21.37 -11.65 3.41
CA VAL A 632 -22.62 -10.96 3.73
C VAL A 632 -23.09 -10.11 2.54
N ILE A 633 -22.18 -9.30 1.97
CA ILE A 633 -22.51 -8.39 0.87
C ILE A 633 -22.78 -9.18 -0.43
N TYR A 634 -21.92 -10.14 -0.80
CA TYR A 634 -22.14 -10.92 -2.02
C TYR A 634 -23.42 -11.75 -1.97
N ARG A 635 -23.77 -12.29 -0.79
CA ARG A 635 -25.03 -13.02 -0.62
C ARG A 635 -26.24 -12.12 -0.89
N ALA A 636 -26.22 -10.88 -0.39
CA ALA A 636 -27.27 -9.90 -0.65
C ALA A 636 -27.33 -9.48 -2.13
N LYS A 637 -26.16 -9.21 -2.73
CA LYS A 637 -26.06 -8.87 -4.18
C LYS A 637 -26.61 -9.99 -5.08
N LEU A 638 -26.24 -11.24 -4.80
CA LEU A 638 -26.68 -12.40 -5.61
C LEU A 638 -28.17 -12.70 -5.43
N ARG A 639 -28.76 -12.37 -4.26
CA ARG A 639 -30.22 -12.45 -4.03
C ARG A 639 -30.99 -11.26 -4.64
N GLY A 640 -30.31 -10.15 -4.94
CA GLY A 640 -30.96 -8.91 -5.39
C GLY A 640 -31.74 -8.18 -4.28
N SER A 641 -31.57 -8.56 -3.02
CA SER A 641 -32.27 -7.96 -1.89
C SER A 641 -31.36 -7.88 -0.66
N GLY A 642 -31.42 -6.73 0.01
CA GLY A 642 -30.86 -6.51 1.33
C GLY A 642 -31.77 -7.08 2.44
N GLY A 643 -31.53 -6.70 3.66
CA GLY A 643 -32.30 -7.10 4.83
C GLY A 643 -31.52 -6.87 6.12
N PRO A 644 -31.97 -7.42 7.25
CA PRO A 644 -31.20 -7.37 8.49
C PRO A 644 -29.80 -7.92 8.31
N VAL A 645 -28.82 -7.19 8.81
CA VAL A 645 -27.43 -7.66 8.81
C VAL A 645 -27.32 -8.78 9.86
N ARG A 646 -26.70 -9.91 9.45
CA ARG A 646 -26.47 -11.08 10.32
C ARG A 646 -25.04 -11.59 10.09
N ILE A 647 -24.06 -10.86 10.61
CA ILE A 647 -22.65 -11.23 10.45
C ILE A 647 -22.16 -12.18 11.56
N THR A 648 -22.66 -12.05 12.79
CA THR A 648 -22.30 -12.94 13.91
C THR A 648 -22.68 -14.41 13.64
N PRO A 649 -23.87 -14.73 13.11
CA PRO A 649 -24.19 -16.09 12.68
C PRO A 649 -23.25 -16.65 11.60
N GLU A 650 -22.77 -15.80 10.68
CA GLU A 650 -21.80 -16.26 9.67
C GLU A 650 -20.46 -16.69 10.27
N LEU A 651 -20.05 -16.05 11.35
CA LEU A 651 -18.83 -16.44 12.06
C LEU A 651 -19.00 -17.78 12.80
N LYS A 652 -20.18 -17.99 13.38
CA LYS A 652 -20.49 -19.21 14.16
C LYS A 652 -20.81 -20.39 13.25
N GLY A 653 -21.64 -20.19 12.22
CA GLY A 653 -22.07 -21.21 11.28
C GLY A 653 -23.50 -21.66 11.47
#